data_086fd88edc217798375d7c407e8a4086
#
_entry.id   086fd88edc217798375d7c407e8a4086
#
_cell.length_a   1.000
_cell.length_b   1.000
_cell.length_c   1.000
_cell.angle_alpha   90.00
_cell.angle_beta   90.00
_cell.angle_gamma   90.00
#
_symmetry.space_group_name_H-M   'P 1'
#
loop_
_entity.id
_entity.type
_entity.pdbx_description
1 polymer ?
#
loop_
_entity_poly.entity_id
_entity_poly.type
_entity_poly.pdbx_seq_one_letter_code
_entity_poly.pdbx_strand_id
1 'polypeptide(L)'
;MSTKDIDSIILPLEDMNSEHCALIIDKGLSQIKGIESHKVELNNHRAVLEAKDAEAVKDSIKAIRDLGYGVTTVKQTFPVLDMSCASCAISAESTAQATKGVINASVNFATATLSVEYLPNMTNPADIQKAVQSVGFDLLLEDESSQQETLEAIHDKKFRTLKKKTIWAVVLSLPVVVIGMFMMDIPYANEIMWVFSTPVLAWLGKDFFVNAWKQAKNRSANMDTLVALSTGIAYTFSVFNMLFPEVWHSRGLEAHVYFEAAAVITTFILLGRLLEERAKGNASTAIKKLMGLQPKTVVVLLPDGQEKQVAIADVKIGDILLVKPGEKIAVDGKVVAGNSYVDESMLSGEPVPVLKTENEKVFAGTINQKGSFRFEAEKVGKETMLAQIIKMVQDAQGSKAPVQKLVDKIAGIFVPVVMAISILTFIIWMIFGGDNGLVQGLLAAITVLVIACPCALGLATPTAIMVGVGKGAENGILIKDAQSLELAKKVNVVVLDKTGTITEGRPELTDVKWLNEDDATQQILFSLEKLSEHPLAEAVVKHLDTVQAVTLSAFESITGKGAKADYENESYWVGNRNLLLENNIPIADELIQKADEWGKQAKTVIWFANSKNALAVLAISDKIKETSVTAIKQMQEMGISLYMLTGDNDATAKAIAQQTGIQHYKSEMMPQHKADFVKELQQQGKIVAMVGDGINDSTALATADVSIAMGKGSDIAMDVAKMTIISSDLSKIPQAIRLSKKTVTTIKQNLFWAFIYNLIGIPIAAGILYPFNGFLLSPMIAGAAMAMSSVSVVSNSLRLKWKNINEK
;
A
#
# COMPACT_ATOMS: atom_id res chain seq x y z
N MET A 1 3.49 -37.22 30.57
CA MET A 1 3.88 -35.79 30.65
C MET A 1 5.22 -35.67 29.94
N SER A 2 5.18 -35.22 28.69
CA SER A 2 6.40 -34.95 27.90
C SER A 2 6.78 -33.50 28.21
N THR A 3 7.98 -33.31 28.74
CA THR A 3 8.65 -32.02 28.85
C THR A 3 8.77 -31.47 27.43
N LYS A 4 7.93 -30.48 27.05
CA LYS A 4 8.16 -29.69 25.84
C LYS A 4 9.49 -28.97 26.04
N ASP A 5 10.44 -29.26 25.17
CA ASP A 5 11.66 -28.48 25.05
C ASP A 5 11.25 -27.00 24.79
N ILE A 6 11.46 -26.17 25.80
CA ILE A 6 11.26 -24.72 25.69
C ILE A 6 12.48 -24.20 24.96
N ASP A 7 12.34 -24.03 23.65
CA ASP A 7 13.42 -23.50 22.83
C ASP A 7 13.66 -22.03 23.16
N SER A 8 14.90 -21.67 23.53
CA SER A 8 15.31 -20.29 23.71
C SER A 8 15.28 -19.54 22.36
N ILE A 9 14.62 -18.40 22.36
CA ILE A 9 14.47 -17.52 21.19
C ILE A 9 15.41 -16.34 21.34
N ILE A 10 16.21 -16.09 20.31
CA ILE A 10 17.16 -14.99 20.27
C ILE A 10 16.59 -13.85 19.43
N LEU A 11 16.37 -12.67 20.03
CA LEU A 11 15.98 -11.46 19.33
C LEU A 11 17.22 -10.55 19.18
N PRO A 12 17.73 -10.34 17.96
CA PRO A 12 18.78 -9.37 17.71
C PRO A 12 18.23 -7.96 17.91
N LEU A 13 18.92 -7.14 18.70
CA LEU A 13 18.49 -5.79 19.08
C LEU A 13 19.32 -4.74 18.35
N GLU A 14 18.67 -3.67 17.92
CA GLU A 14 19.28 -2.49 17.33
C GLU A 14 19.15 -1.29 18.27
N ASP A 15 20.04 -0.33 18.16
CA ASP A 15 20.06 0.93 18.94
C ASP A 15 20.25 0.78 20.47
N MET A 16 20.68 -0.39 20.93
CA MET A 16 20.99 -0.65 22.33
C MET A 16 22.46 -0.35 22.65
N ASN A 17 22.74 0.91 23.05
CA ASN A 17 24.12 1.42 23.18
C ASN A 17 24.60 1.59 24.64
N SER A 18 23.79 1.24 25.63
CA SER A 18 24.14 1.40 27.04
C SER A 18 23.47 0.38 27.94
N GLU A 19 24.01 0.16 29.16
CA GLU A 19 23.36 -0.68 30.17
C GLU A 19 21.98 -0.16 30.55
N HIS A 20 21.75 1.15 30.47
CA HIS A 20 20.46 1.75 30.75
C HIS A 20 19.41 1.31 29.72
N CYS A 21 19.79 1.26 28.44
CA CYS A 21 18.93 0.74 27.36
C CYS A 21 18.58 -0.73 27.61
N ALA A 22 19.57 -1.56 28.01
CA ALA A 22 19.35 -2.96 28.31
C ALA A 22 18.38 -3.16 29.48
N LEU A 23 18.48 -2.35 30.53
CA LEU A 23 17.56 -2.38 31.69
C LEU A 23 16.13 -1.96 31.32
N ILE A 24 15.94 -0.98 30.43
CA ILE A 24 14.62 -0.56 29.95
C ILE A 24 13.96 -1.69 29.18
N ILE A 25 14.71 -2.34 28.27
CA ILE A 25 14.20 -3.48 27.49
C ILE A 25 13.87 -4.65 28.42
N ASP A 26 14.76 -4.98 29.36
CA ASP A 26 14.57 -6.07 30.33
C ASP A 26 13.30 -5.85 31.16
N LYS A 27 13.08 -4.62 31.66
CA LYS A 27 11.85 -4.24 32.38
C LYS A 27 10.60 -4.30 31.49
N GLY A 28 10.71 -3.95 30.21
CA GLY A 28 9.61 -4.06 29.25
C GLY A 28 9.23 -5.51 29.02
N LEU A 29 10.21 -6.39 28.83
CA LEU A 29 10.01 -7.82 28.62
C LEU A 29 9.42 -8.52 29.86
N SER A 30 9.78 -8.10 31.07
CA SER A 30 9.24 -8.63 32.32
C SER A 30 7.73 -8.46 32.48
N GLN A 31 7.11 -7.53 31.77
CA GLN A 31 5.68 -7.24 31.83
C GLN A 31 4.83 -8.10 30.86
N ILE A 32 5.46 -8.87 30.00
CA ILE A 32 4.78 -9.61 28.95
C ILE A 32 4.32 -10.98 29.47
N LYS A 33 3.04 -11.23 29.34
CA LYS A 33 2.46 -12.53 29.69
C LYS A 33 2.90 -13.60 28.71
N GLY A 34 3.37 -14.75 29.23
CA GLY A 34 3.79 -15.88 28.37
C GLY A 34 5.29 -15.98 28.16
N ILE A 35 6.11 -15.08 28.70
CA ILE A 35 7.56 -15.25 28.81
C ILE A 35 7.85 -15.94 30.16
N GLU A 36 8.59 -17.05 30.09
CA GLU A 36 9.01 -17.82 31.27
C GLU A 36 10.35 -17.29 31.83
N SER A 37 11.28 -17.03 30.94
CA SER A 37 12.56 -16.39 31.30
C SER A 37 12.99 -15.43 30.19
N HIS A 38 13.75 -14.39 30.55
CA HIS A 38 14.37 -13.50 29.60
C HIS A 38 15.73 -12.98 30.13
N LYS A 39 16.61 -12.66 29.21
CA LYS A 39 17.91 -12.07 29.50
C LYS A 39 18.33 -11.15 28.37
N VAL A 40 18.59 -9.89 28.69
CA VAL A 40 19.12 -8.91 27.73
C VAL A 40 20.63 -8.85 27.84
N GLU A 41 21.33 -9.07 26.72
CA GLU A 41 22.79 -9.11 26.65
C GLU A 41 23.29 -7.94 25.83
N LEU A 42 23.79 -6.88 26.51
CA LEU A 42 24.31 -5.68 25.86
C LEU A 42 25.46 -5.98 24.91
N ASN A 43 26.45 -6.76 25.35
CA ASN A 43 27.66 -7.05 24.56
C ASN A 43 27.37 -7.82 23.27
N ASN A 44 26.26 -8.53 23.21
CA ASN A 44 25.87 -9.33 22.06
C ASN A 44 24.70 -8.69 21.28
N HIS A 45 24.24 -7.51 21.67
CA HIS A 45 23.09 -6.81 21.08
C HIS A 45 21.89 -7.74 20.87
N ARG A 46 21.48 -8.50 21.91
CA ARG A 46 20.40 -9.47 21.80
C ARG A 46 19.61 -9.63 23.10
N ALA A 47 18.35 -10.02 22.94
CA ALA A 47 17.54 -10.55 24.03
C ALA A 47 17.31 -12.05 23.82
N VAL A 48 17.54 -12.85 24.85
CA VAL A 48 17.26 -14.29 24.85
C VAL A 48 15.97 -14.50 25.64
N LEU A 49 14.97 -15.16 25.05
CA LEU A 49 13.64 -15.34 25.60
C LEU A 49 13.28 -16.83 25.64
N GLU A 50 12.59 -17.25 26.68
CA GLU A 50 11.87 -18.51 26.74
C GLU A 50 10.37 -18.19 26.74
N ALA A 51 9.71 -18.39 25.61
CA ALA A 51 8.32 -18.03 25.41
C ALA A 51 7.44 -19.28 25.28
N LYS A 52 6.25 -19.23 25.88
CA LYS A 52 5.26 -20.34 25.82
C LYS A 52 4.67 -20.54 24.44
N ASP A 53 4.55 -19.46 23.69
CA ASP A 53 3.92 -19.45 22.38
C ASP A 53 4.49 -18.35 21.47
N ALA A 54 4.13 -18.39 20.19
CA ALA A 54 4.56 -17.43 19.19
C ALA A 54 3.94 -16.03 19.42
N GLU A 55 2.84 -15.92 20.19
CA GLU A 55 2.19 -14.66 20.46
C GLU A 55 3.01 -13.85 21.49
N ALA A 56 3.54 -14.50 22.51
CA ALA A 56 4.45 -13.89 23.47
C ALA A 56 5.72 -13.34 22.82
N VAL A 57 6.24 -14.01 21.79
CA VAL A 57 7.39 -13.51 20.99
C VAL A 57 7.03 -12.23 20.24
N LYS A 58 5.85 -12.19 19.61
CA LYS A 58 5.36 -11.00 18.89
C LYS A 58 5.13 -9.83 19.83
N ASP A 59 4.55 -10.08 20.99
CA ASP A 59 4.32 -9.07 22.02
C ASP A 59 5.65 -8.53 22.55
N SER A 60 6.67 -9.40 22.66
CA SER A 60 8.04 -9.01 23.04
C SER A 60 8.66 -8.06 22.00
N ILE A 61 8.59 -8.42 20.72
CA ILE A 61 9.11 -7.59 19.63
C ILE A 61 8.36 -6.25 19.59
N LYS A 62 7.05 -6.28 19.76
CA LYS A 62 6.22 -5.07 19.81
C LYS A 62 6.61 -4.18 20.99
N ALA A 63 6.75 -4.73 22.17
CA ALA A 63 7.14 -3.97 23.36
C ALA A 63 8.52 -3.34 23.20
N ILE A 64 9.49 -4.05 22.64
CA ILE A 64 10.83 -3.51 22.35
C ILE A 64 10.73 -2.33 21.37
N ARG A 65 9.93 -2.46 20.31
CA ARG A 65 9.70 -1.38 19.34
C ARG A 65 8.95 -0.19 19.95
N ASP A 66 7.96 -0.44 20.79
CA ASP A 66 7.19 0.60 21.50
C ASP A 66 8.07 1.38 22.52
N LEU A 67 9.14 0.77 23.01
CA LEU A 67 10.18 1.41 23.84
C LEU A 67 11.20 2.20 23.03
N GLY A 68 11.11 2.18 21.70
CA GLY A 68 12.00 2.94 20.80
C GLY A 68 13.26 2.20 20.36
N TYR A 69 13.34 0.87 20.56
CA TYR A 69 14.48 0.05 20.12
C TYR A 69 14.12 -0.80 18.90
N GLY A 70 15.12 -1.06 18.04
CA GLY A 70 14.98 -1.94 16.88
C GLY A 70 15.12 -3.42 17.24
N VAL A 71 14.41 -4.26 16.46
CA VAL A 71 14.66 -5.72 16.42
C VAL A 71 14.93 -6.07 14.98
N THR A 72 16.11 -6.65 14.69
CA THR A 72 16.49 -7.04 13.33
C THR A 72 15.56 -8.12 12.80
N THR A 73 14.71 -7.77 11.86
CA THR A 73 13.80 -8.67 11.18
C THR A 73 13.94 -8.51 9.67
N VAL A 74 13.68 -9.58 8.93
CA VAL A 74 13.66 -9.53 7.46
C VAL A 74 12.22 -9.62 6.99
N LYS A 75 11.80 -8.63 6.20
CA LYS A 75 10.51 -8.66 5.52
C LYS A 75 10.72 -8.95 4.05
N GLN A 76 10.12 -10.05 3.59
CA GLN A 76 10.25 -10.51 2.20
C GLN A 76 8.90 -10.95 1.65
N THR A 77 8.71 -10.77 0.34
CA THR A 77 7.48 -11.18 -0.34
C THR A 77 7.82 -12.20 -1.41
N PHE A 78 7.15 -13.36 -1.33
CA PHE A 78 7.34 -14.48 -2.23
C PHE A 78 6.09 -14.74 -3.05
N PRO A 79 6.21 -14.98 -4.36
CA PRO A 79 5.12 -15.52 -5.15
C PRO A 79 4.70 -16.91 -4.68
N VAL A 80 3.40 -17.13 -4.54
CA VAL A 80 2.82 -18.42 -4.17
C VAL A 80 2.21 -19.07 -5.39
N LEU A 81 2.69 -20.28 -5.69
CA LEU A 81 2.22 -21.06 -6.84
C LEU A 81 1.02 -21.92 -6.45
N ASP A 82 0.20 -22.26 -7.44
CA ASP A 82 -0.93 -23.21 -7.35
C ASP A 82 -2.10 -22.83 -6.45
N MET A 83 -2.16 -21.57 -5.97
CA MET A 83 -3.35 -21.08 -5.26
C MET A 83 -4.54 -20.91 -6.20
N SER A 84 -5.65 -21.54 -5.85
CA SER A 84 -6.87 -21.55 -6.68
C SER A 84 -8.08 -20.88 -6.00
N CYS A 85 -8.00 -20.58 -4.71
CA CYS A 85 -9.12 -20.01 -3.94
C CYS A 85 -8.65 -19.22 -2.71
N ALA A 86 -9.55 -18.38 -2.15
CA ALA A 86 -9.25 -17.60 -0.95
C ALA A 86 -8.93 -18.48 0.27
N SER A 87 -9.62 -19.62 0.43
CA SER A 87 -9.32 -20.58 1.51
C SER A 87 -7.92 -21.19 1.36
N CYS A 88 -7.42 -21.35 0.13
CA CYS A 88 -6.06 -21.78 -0.14
C CYS A 88 -5.05 -20.76 0.38
N ALA A 89 -5.34 -19.47 0.19
CA ALA A 89 -4.51 -18.39 0.73
C ALA A 89 -4.47 -18.40 2.26
N ILE A 90 -5.60 -18.64 2.92
CA ILE A 90 -5.68 -18.78 4.39
C ILE A 90 -4.86 -19.97 4.88
N SER A 91 -4.93 -21.10 4.18
CA SER A 91 -4.17 -22.31 4.53
C SER A 91 -2.65 -22.07 4.39
N ALA A 92 -2.21 -21.47 3.30
CA ALA A 92 -0.79 -21.13 3.09
C ALA A 92 -0.31 -20.10 4.14
N GLU A 93 -1.13 -19.08 4.45
CA GLU A 93 -0.84 -18.06 5.45
C GLU A 93 -0.69 -18.65 6.86
N SER A 94 -1.67 -19.45 7.29
CA SER A 94 -1.65 -20.06 8.63
C SER A 94 -0.46 -21.01 8.80
N THR A 95 -0.08 -21.73 7.76
CA THR A 95 1.07 -22.63 7.77
C THR A 95 2.39 -21.85 7.81
N ALA A 96 2.53 -20.82 6.98
CA ALA A 96 3.70 -19.95 7.03
C ALA A 96 3.82 -19.24 8.39
N GLN A 97 2.69 -18.75 8.95
CA GLN A 97 2.63 -18.11 10.26
C GLN A 97 3.00 -19.05 11.42
N ALA A 98 2.73 -20.36 11.28
CA ALA A 98 3.08 -21.38 12.27
C ALA A 98 4.55 -21.82 12.19
N THR A 99 5.30 -21.39 11.17
CA THR A 99 6.71 -21.71 11.02
C THR A 99 7.52 -21.00 12.10
N LYS A 100 8.42 -21.73 12.77
CA LYS A 100 9.27 -21.20 13.84
C LYS A 100 10.11 -20.02 13.32
N GLY A 101 10.16 -18.91 14.05
CA GLY A 101 10.90 -17.71 13.63
C GLY A 101 10.12 -16.76 12.73
N VAL A 102 8.91 -17.13 12.28
CA VAL A 102 8.03 -16.22 11.54
C VAL A 102 7.22 -15.36 12.51
N ILE A 103 7.39 -14.04 12.39
CA ILE A 103 6.71 -13.04 13.21
C ILE A 103 5.33 -12.77 12.63
N ASN A 104 5.28 -12.49 11.33
CA ASN A 104 4.05 -12.20 10.62
C ASN A 104 4.08 -12.80 9.23
N ALA A 105 2.98 -13.40 8.82
CA ALA A 105 2.76 -13.87 7.46
C ALA A 105 1.40 -13.40 6.95
N SER A 106 1.36 -12.98 5.71
CA SER A 106 0.12 -12.53 5.07
C SER A 106 0.11 -12.94 3.60
N VAL A 107 -0.91 -13.67 3.19
CA VAL A 107 -1.09 -14.08 1.79
C VAL A 107 -2.14 -13.21 1.12
N ASN A 108 -1.77 -12.57 0.03
CA ASN A 108 -2.71 -11.88 -0.84
C ASN A 108 -3.10 -12.80 -2.02
N PHE A 109 -4.35 -13.21 -2.03
CA PHE A 109 -4.87 -14.11 -3.06
C PHE A 109 -4.94 -13.46 -4.46
N ALA A 110 -5.17 -12.12 -4.54
CA ALA A 110 -5.30 -11.45 -5.84
C ALA A 110 -3.95 -11.28 -6.55
N THR A 111 -2.88 -11.01 -5.79
CA THR A 111 -1.51 -10.92 -6.31
C THR A 111 -0.79 -12.26 -6.32
N ALA A 112 -1.36 -13.29 -5.67
CA ALA A 112 -0.75 -14.58 -5.42
C ALA A 112 0.63 -14.46 -4.73
N THR A 113 0.74 -13.60 -3.70
CA THR A 113 1.98 -13.36 -2.96
C THR A 113 1.83 -13.64 -1.48
N LEU A 114 2.89 -14.17 -0.86
CA LEU A 114 3.07 -14.32 0.58
C LEU A 114 4.10 -13.30 1.05
N SER A 115 3.68 -12.35 1.88
CA SER A 115 4.58 -11.45 2.59
C SER A 115 4.86 -12.02 3.96
N VAL A 116 6.14 -12.19 4.29
CA VAL A 116 6.59 -12.78 5.56
C VAL A 116 7.59 -11.85 6.23
N GLU A 117 7.40 -11.62 7.52
CA GLU A 117 8.38 -11.02 8.41
C GLU A 117 8.92 -12.10 9.34
N TYR A 118 10.22 -12.30 9.34
CA TYR A 118 10.84 -13.39 10.09
C TYR A 118 12.19 -13.01 10.70
N LEU A 119 12.63 -13.78 11.70
CA LEU A 119 13.93 -13.66 12.34
C LEU A 119 14.96 -14.46 11.53
N PRO A 120 15.96 -13.79 10.91
CA PRO A 120 16.91 -14.46 10.00
C PRO A 120 17.84 -15.46 10.71
N ASN A 121 17.99 -15.36 12.03
CA ASN A 121 18.74 -16.28 12.86
C ASN A 121 17.96 -17.55 13.26
N MET A 122 16.64 -17.62 12.98
CA MET A 122 15.78 -18.74 13.37
C MET A 122 15.18 -19.49 12.18
N THR A 123 14.95 -18.82 11.06
CA THR A 123 14.35 -19.39 9.87
C THR A 123 14.88 -18.71 8.60
N ASN A 124 14.75 -19.40 7.50
CA ASN A 124 15.15 -18.92 6.18
C ASN A 124 14.03 -19.16 5.16
N PRO A 125 14.09 -18.56 3.97
CA PRO A 125 13.07 -18.72 2.94
C PRO A 125 12.80 -20.16 2.54
N ALA A 126 13.81 -21.05 2.55
CA ALA A 126 13.64 -22.44 2.18
C ALA A 126 12.83 -23.25 3.23
N ASP A 127 12.94 -22.91 4.51
CA ASP A 127 12.14 -23.55 5.56
C ASP A 127 10.67 -23.11 5.48
N ILE A 128 10.42 -21.84 5.16
CA ILE A 128 9.07 -21.31 4.91
C ILE A 128 8.46 -21.98 3.67
N GLN A 129 9.26 -22.16 2.60
CA GLN A 129 8.83 -22.87 1.40
C GLN A 129 8.41 -24.31 1.71
N LYS A 130 9.24 -25.07 2.46
CA LYS A 130 8.90 -26.44 2.88
C LYS A 130 7.61 -26.52 3.67
N ALA A 131 7.39 -25.55 4.59
CA ALA A 131 6.16 -25.47 5.35
C ALA A 131 4.95 -25.27 4.42
N VAL A 132 5.03 -24.33 3.48
CA VAL A 132 3.96 -24.05 2.51
C VAL A 132 3.75 -25.24 1.55
N GLN A 133 4.81 -25.95 1.16
CA GLN A 133 4.71 -27.18 0.35
C GLN A 133 3.97 -28.31 1.06
N SER A 134 4.05 -28.40 2.39
CA SER A 134 3.33 -29.41 3.17
C SER A 134 1.80 -29.33 3.02
N VAL A 135 1.27 -28.15 2.70
CA VAL A 135 -0.17 -27.92 2.46
C VAL A 135 -0.52 -27.86 0.97
N GLY A 136 0.44 -28.18 0.09
CA GLY A 136 0.22 -28.38 -1.35
C GLY A 136 0.39 -27.13 -2.21
N PHE A 137 1.06 -26.09 -1.71
CA PHE A 137 1.43 -24.87 -2.46
C PHE A 137 2.95 -24.78 -2.52
N ASP A 138 3.48 -23.93 -3.41
CA ASP A 138 4.92 -23.71 -3.52
C ASP A 138 5.25 -22.21 -3.49
N LEU A 139 6.49 -21.87 -3.15
CA LEU A 139 7.01 -20.50 -3.16
C LEU A 139 8.12 -20.37 -4.20
N LEU A 140 8.13 -19.27 -4.94
CA LEU A 140 9.22 -18.94 -5.85
C LEU A 140 10.29 -18.17 -5.07
N LEU A 141 11.48 -18.77 -4.92
CA LEU A 141 12.61 -18.23 -4.15
C LEU A 141 13.70 -17.57 -5.02
N GLU A 142 13.44 -17.33 -6.29
CA GLU A 142 14.38 -16.66 -7.20
C GLU A 142 14.62 -15.20 -6.80
N ASP A 143 15.66 -14.57 -7.33
CA ASP A 143 15.93 -13.14 -7.10
C ASP A 143 14.80 -12.25 -7.64
N GLU A 144 14.50 -11.16 -6.97
CA GLU A 144 13.35 -10.27 -7.26
C GLU A 144 13.26 -9.82 -8.74
N SER A 145 14.39 -9.67 -9.42
CA SER A 145 14.42 -9.27 -10.84
C SER A 145 13.97 -10.38 -11.78
N SER A 146 14.30 -11.65 -11.46
CA SER A 146 13.90 -12.83 -12.25
C SER A 146 12.53 -13.36 -11.84
N GLN A 147 12.14 -13.18 -10.57
CA GLN A 147 10.83 -13.61 -10.05
C GLN A 147 9.67 -13.04 -10.88
N GLN A 148 9.77 -11.82 -11.33
CA GLN A 148 8.66 -11.14 -11.96
C GLN A 148 8.47 -11.57 -13.42
N GLU A 149 9.55 -11.76 -14.19
CA GLU A 149 9.46 -12.33 -15.54
C GLU A 149 8.93 -13.77 -15.49
N THR A 150 9.41 -14.54 -14.52
CA THR A 150 8.97 -15.93 -14.26
C THR A 150 7.49 -15.96 -13.86
N LEU A 151 7.04 -15.05 -12.99
CA LEU A 151 5.62 -14.92 -12.58
C LEU A 151 4.72 -14.56 -13.76
N GLU A 152 5.10 -13.61 -14.58
CA GLU A 152 4.32 -13.23 -15.76
C GLU A 152 4.20 -14.41 -16.73
N ALA A 153 5.27 -15.13 -16.97
CA ALA A 153 5.26 -16.34 -17.80
C ALA A 153 4.35 -17.43 -17.21
N ILE A 154 4.38 -17.65 -15.88
CA ILE A 154 3.52 -18.60 -15.18
C ILE A 154 2.04 -18.16 -15.27
N HIS A 155 1.73 -16.88 -15.03
CA HIS A 155 0.37 -16.35 -15.14
C HIS A 155 -0.17 -16.46 -16.56
N ASP A 156 0.62 -16.10 -17.57
CA ASP A 156 0.24 -16.23 -18.97
C ASP A 156 0.01 -17.71 -19.36
N LYS A 157 0.87 -18.61 -18.94
CA LYS A 157 0.70 -20.06 -19.16
C LYS A 157 -0.57 -20.57 -18.48
N LYS A 158 -0.82 -20.17 -17.23
CA LYS A 158 -2.02 -20.54 -16.47
C LYS A 158 -3.29 -20.00 -17.15
N PHE A 159 -3.30 -18.73 -17.55
CA PHE A 159 -4.41 -18.11 -18.26
C PHE A 159 -4.69 -18.82 -19.59
N ARG A 160 -3.66 -19.10 -20.41
CA ARG A 160 -3.82 -19.83 -21.68
C ARG A 160 -4.34 -21.25 -21.47
N THR A 161 -3.86 -21.94 -20.45
CA THR A 161 -4.30 -23.29 -20.08
C THR A 161 -5.78 -23.27 -19.64
N LEU A 162 -6.14 -22.34 -18.76
CA LEU A 162 -7.49 -22.16 -18.26
C LEU A 162 -8.46 -21.77 -19.40
N LYS A 163 -8.02 -20.88 -20.30
CA LYS A 163 -8.78 -20.51 -21.50
C LYS A 163 -9.08 -21.72 -22.39
N LYS A 164 -8.07 -22.58 -22.65
CA LYS A 164 -8.23 -23.81 -23.42
C LYS A 164 -9.21 -24.77 -22.72
N LYS A 165 -9.04 -25.01 -21.39
CA LYS A 165 -9.94 -25.85 -20.60
C LYS A 165 -11.40 -25.34 -20.67
N THR A 166 -11.60 -24.04 -20.52
CA THR A 166 -12.94 -23.42 -20.56
C THR A 166 -13.59 -23.57 -21.94
N ILE A 167 -12.85 -23.31 -23.03
CA ILE A 167 -13.38 -23.47 -24.40
C ILE A 167 -13.81 -24.92 -24.65
N TRP A 168 -12.96 -25.88 -24.31
CA TRP A 168 -13.30 -27.30 -24.45
C TRP A 168 -14.48 -27.71 -23.56
N ALA A 169 -14.56 -27.16 -22.33
CA ALA A 169 -15.69 -27.42 -21.46
C ALA A 169 -17.02 -26.91 -22.08
N VAL A 170 -17.02 -25.71 -22.67
CA VAL A 170 -18.18 -25.15 -23.38
C VAL A 170 -18.54 -26.04 -24.59
N VAL A 171 -17.56 -26.42 -25.41
CA VAL A 171 -17.79 -27.24 -26.62
C VAL A 171 -18.38 -28.59 -26.27
N LEU A 172 -17.86 -29.26 -25.22
CA LEU A 172 -18.33 -30.58 -24.82
C LEU A 172 -19.65 -30.52 -24.03
N SER A 173 -19.90 -29.44 -23.28
CA SER A 173 -21.14 -29.29 -22.53
C SER A 173 -22.33 -28.86 -23.42
N LEU A 174 -22.06 -28.21 -24.56
CA LEU A 174 -23.15 -27.74 -25.46
C LEU A 174 -24.05 -28.89 -25.95
N PRO A 175 -23.52 -30.02 -26.48
CA PRO A 175 -24.34 -31.17 -26.85
C PRO A 175 -25.15 -31.74 -25.67
N VAL A 176 -24.52 -31.82 -24.49
CA VAL A 176 -25.16 -32.32 -23.25
C VAL A 176 -26.38 -31.47 -22.88
N VAL A 177 -26.25 -30.14 -22.96
CA VAL A 177 -27.35 -29.19 -22.69
C VAL A 177 -28.44 -29.29 -23.73
N VAL A 178 -28.10 -29.34 -25.02
CA VAL A 178 -29.09 -29.43 -26.12
C VAL A 178 -29.89 -30.71 -25.99
N ILE A 179 -29.23 -31.85 -25.75
CA ILE A 179 -29.93 -33.13 -25.58
C ILE A 179 -30.77 -33.10 -24.30
N GLY A 180 -30.21 -32.71 -23.17
CA GLY A 180 -30.90 -32.71 -21.88
C GLY A 180 -32.10 -31.76 -21.79
N MET A 181 -32.12 -30.66 -22.60
CA MET A 181 -33.21 -29.68 -22.53
C MET A 181 -34.24 -29.84 -23.66
N PHE A 182 -33.84 -30.33 -24.83
CA PHE A 182 -34.67 -30.25 -26.01
C PHE A 182 -34.87 -31.60 -26.77
N MET A 183 -34.05 -32.60 -26.47
CA MET A 183 -33.96 -33.80 -27.30
C MET A 183 -33.81 -35.09 -26.45
N MET A 184 -34.46 -35.15 -25.28
CA MET A 184 -34.39 -36.33 -24.39
C MET A 184 -34.95 -37.60 -24.98
N ASP A 185 -35.85 -37.48 -25.99
CA ASP A 185 -36.50 -38.60 -26.66
C ASP A 185 -35.65 -39.30 -27.72
N ILE A 186 -34.42 -38.83 -27.98
CA ILE A 186 -33.52 -39.46 -28.95
C ILE A 186 -33.00 -40.79 -28.38
N PRO A 187 -32.93 -41.85 -29.22
CA PRO A 187 -32.31 -43.09 -28.80
C PRO A 187 -30.89 -42.88 -28.31
N TYR A 188 -30.54 -43.48 -27.18
CA TYR A 188 -29.26 -43.33 -26.52
C TYR A 188 -28.91 -41.91 -26.01
N ALA A 189 -29.88 -41.05 -25.74
CA ALA A 189 -29.66 -39.70 -25.21
C ALA A 189 -28.81 -39.69 -23.95
N ASN A 190 -29.10 -40.59 -23.00
CA ASN A 190 -28.40 -40.68 -21.74
C ASN A 190 -26.93 -41.11 -21.93
N GLU A 191 -26.67 -42.09 -22.81
CA GLU A 191 -25.32 -42.53 -23.13
C GLU A 191 -24.49 -41.48 -23.82
N ILE A 192 -25.11 -40.76 -24.76
CA ILE A 192 -24.45 -39.62 -25.44
C ILE A 192 -24.08 -38.53 -24.41
N MET A 193 -25.03 -38.15 -23.55
CA MET A 193 -24.75 -37.16 -22.47
C MET A 193 -23.64 -37.64 -21.52
N TRP A 194 -23.64 -38.93 -21.19
CA TRP A 194 -22.59 -39.51 -20.36
C TRP A 194 -21.21 -39.42 -21.02
N VAL A 195 -21.08 -39.80 -22.29
CA VAL A 195 -19.85 -39.75 -23.07
C VAL A 195 -19.26 -38.32 -23.13
N PHE A 196 -20.11 -37.31 -23.34
CA PHE A 196 -19.65 -35.92 -23.41
C PHE A 196 -19.41 -35.28 -22.04
N SER A 197 -20.17 -35.62 -21.01
CA SER A 197 -20.00 -35.05 -19.66
C SER A 197 -18.80 -35.64 -18.94
N THR A 198 -18.43 -36.88 -19.19
CA THR A 198 -17.27 -37.55 -18.54
C THR A 198 -15.96 -36.81 -18.75
N PRO A 199 -15.56 -36.39 -19.98
CA PRO A 199 -14.36 -35.59 -20.17
C PRO A 199 -14.41 -34.21 -19.48
N VAL A 200 -15.61 -33.61 -19.39
CA VAL A 200 -15.77 -32.33 -18.70
C VAL A 200 -15.43 -32.45 -17.23
N LEU A 201 -15.87 -33.52 -16.56
CA LEU A 201 -15.61 -33.74 -15.14
C LEU A 201 -14.20 -34.32 -14.89
N ALA A 202 -13.87 -35.45 -15.55
CA ALA A 202 -12.69 -36.25 -15.25
C ALA A 202 -11.39 -35.63 -15.76
N TRP A 203 -11.41 -34.86 -16.83
CA TRP A 203 -10.26 -34.23 -17.42
C TRP A 203 -10.22 -32.72 -17.18
N LEU A 204 -11.24 -31.96 -17.61
CA LEU A 204 -11.26 -30.49 -17.52
C LEU A 204 -11.51 -30.04 -16.08
N GLY A 205 -12.36 -30.74 -15.33
CA GLY A 205 -12.72 -30.50 -13.93
C GLY A 205 -11.83 -31.22 -12.91
N LYS A 206 -10.82 -32.00 -13.34
CA LYS A 206 -9.95 -32.84 -12.47
C LYS A 206 -9.41 -32.08 -11.27
N ASP A 207 -9.00 -30.83 -11.48
CA ASP A 207 -8.35 -30.03 -10.44
C ASP A 207 -9.29 -29.79 -9.24
N PHE A 208 -10.61 -29.71 -9.44
CA PHE A 208 -11.59 -29.57 -8.36
C PHE A 208 -11.58 -30.79 -7.44
N PHE A 209 -11.57 -31.99 -8.00
CA PHE A 209 -11.57 -33.24 -7.24
C PHE A 209 -10.24 -33.46 -6.51
N VAL A 210 -9.11 -33.18 -7.18
CA VAL A 210 -7.79 -33.31 -6.57
C VAL A 210 -7.63 -32.35 -5.40
N ASN A 211 -8.02 -31.08 -5.56
CA ASN A 211 -7.95 -30.09 -4.50
C ASN A 211 -8.89 -30.41 -3.35
N ALA A 212 -10.14 -30.84 -3.64
CA ALA A 212 -11.08 -31.27 -2.62
C ALA A 212 -10.51 -32.42 -1.77
N TRP A 213 -9.87 -33.40 -2.41
CA TRP A 213 -9.24 -34.52 -1.71
C TRP A 213 -8.06 -34.08 -0.81
N LYS A 214 -7.21 -33.16 -1.32
CA LYS A 214 -6.12 -32.58 -0.51
C LYS A 214 -6.67 -31.84 0.72
N GLN A 215 -7.74 -31.05 0.56
CA GLN A 215 -8.36 -30.33 1.67
C GLN A 215 -9.00 -31.32 2.69
N ALA A 216 -9.67 -32.35 2.21
CA ALA A 216 -10.29 -33.34 3.08
C ALA A 216 -9.24 -34.06 3.96
N LYS A 217 -8.04 -34.38 3.42
CA LYS A 217 -6.91 -34.92 4.22
C LYS A 217 -6.49 -33.97 5.33
N ASN A 218 -6.55 -32.65 5.10
CA ASN A 218 -6.18 -31.63 6.07
C ASN A 218 -7.38 -31.20 6.97
N ARG A 219 -8.49 -31.96 6.98
CA ARG A 219 -9.71 -31.68 7.75
C ARG A 219 -10.26 -30.27 7.50
N SER A 220 -10.09 -29.76 6.30
CA SER A 220 -10.60 -28.48 5.86
C SER A 220 -11.50 -28.65 4.64
N ALA A 221 -12.37 -27.64 4.38
CA ALA A 221 -13.24 -27.60 3.23
C ALA A 221 -13.13 -26.22 2.57
N ASN A 222 -13.16 -26.20 1.24
CA ASN A 222 -13.06 -24.99 0.45
C ASN A 222 -14.06 -25.00 -0.69
N MET A 223 -13.98 -24.01 -1.58
CA MET A 223 -14.82 -23.92 -2.78
C MET A 223 -14.71 -25.18 -3.65
N ASP A 224 -13.50 -25.73 -3.86
CA ASP A 224 -13.30 -26.92 -4.67
C ASP A 224 -14.00 -28.14 -4.07
N THR A 225 -14.12 -28.21 -2.74
CA THR A 225 -14.89 -29.24 -2.03
C THR A 225 -16.38 -29.17 -2.38
N LEU A 226 -16.97 -27.97 -2.38
CA LEU A 226 -18.38 -27.78 -2.75
C LEU A 226 -18.65 -28.17 -4.20
N VAL A 227 -17.77 -27.75 -5.12
CA VAL A 227 -17.87 -28.08 -6.54
C VAL A 227 -17.71 -29.57 -6.76
N ALA A 228 -16.69 -30.20 -6.17
CA ALA A 228 -16.44 -31.62 -6.33
C ALA A 228 -17.60 -32.47 -5.78
N LEU A 229 -18.16 -32.09 -4.61
CA LEU A 229 -19.32 -32.78 -4.04
C LEU A 229 -20.55 -32.60 -4.93
N SER A 230 -20.91 -31.36 -5.31
CA SER A 230 -22.11 -31.10 -6.11
C SER A 230 -22.07 -31.79 -7.47
N THR A 231 -20.98 -31.63 -8.22
CA THR A 231 -20.83 -32.23 -9.55
C THR A 231 -20.61 -33.74 -9.49
N GLY A 232 -19.88 -34.22 -8.49
CA GLY A 232 -19.64 -35.65 -8.28
C GLY A 232 -20.91 -36.40 -7.90
N ILE A 233 -21.73 -35.85 -6.99
CA ILE A 233 -23.02 -36.44 -6.62
C ILE A 233 -23.96 -36.45 -7.84
N ALA A 234 -24.10 -35.33 -8.56
CA ALA A 234 -24.93 -35.24 -9.73
C ALA A 234 -24.54 -36.26 -10.80
N TYR A 235 -23.26 -36.37 -11.07
CA TYR A 235 -22.70 -37.33 -12.06
C TYR A 235 -22.91 -38.78 -11.61
N THR A 236 -22.54 -39.13 -10.39
CA THR A 236 -22.66 -40.50 -9.86
C THR A 236 -24.12 -40.94 -9.81
N PHE A 237 -25.03 -40.03 -9.39
CA PHE A 237 -26.46 -40.30 -9.40
C PHE A 237 -27.00 -40.54 -10.81
N SER A 238 -26.54 -39.76 -11.80
CA SER A 238 -26.94 -39.92 -13.20
C SER A 238 -26.46 -41.25 -13.79
N VAL A 239 -25.21 -41.64 -13.49
CA VAL A 239 -24.68 -42.95 -13.91
C VAL A 239 -25.47 -44.08 -13.26
N PHE A 240 -25.82 -43.98 -11.99
CA PHE A 240 -26.67 -44.98 -11.30
C PHE A 240 -28.03 -45.09 -11.95
N ASN A 241 -28.71 -43.98 -12.23
CA ASN A 241 -30.04 -43.94 -12.86
C ASN A 241 -30.03 -44.53 -14.29
N MET A 242 -28.93 -44.23 -15.02
CA MET A 242 -28.74 -44.79 -16.37
C MET A 242 -28.52 -46.31 -16.38
N LEU A 243 -27.72 -46.83 -15.43
CA LEU A 243 -27.39 -48.25 -15.37
C LEU A 243 -28.44 -49.11 -14.70
N PHE A 244 -29.23 -48.55 -13.79
CA PHE A 244 -30.23 -49.24 -12.98
C PHE A 244 -31.61 -48.53 -13.02
N PRO A 245 -32.21 -48.32 -14.22
CA PRO A 245 -33.48 -47.64 -14.34
C PRO A 245 -34.65 -48.39 -13.67
N GLU A 246 -34.56 -49.73 -13.58
CA GLU A 246 -35.58 -50.55 -12.98
C GLU A 246 -35.88 -50.24 -11.50
N VAL A 247 -34.86 -49.73 -10.78
CA VAL A 247 -35.03 -49.30 -9.37
C VAL A 247 -36.09 -48.20 -9.23
N TRP A 248 -36.19 -47.36 -10.23
CA TRP A 248 -37.15 -46.23 -10.25
C TRP A 248 -38.49 -46.67 -10.87
N HIS A 249 -38.46 -47.37 -11.99
CA HIS A 249 -39.63 -47.88 -12.67
C HIS A 249 -40.49 -48.80 -11.77
N SER A 250 -39.88 -49.60 -10.92
CA SER A 250 -40.59 -50.44 -9.93
C SER A 250 -41.33 -49.63 -8.88
N ARG A 251 -41.04 -48.33 -8.73
CA ARG A 251 -41.70 -47.40 -7.82
C ARG A 251 -42.61 -46.40 -8.54
N GLY A 252 -42.80 -46.60 -9.86
CA GLY A 252 -43.64 -45.71 -10.67
C GLY A 252 -42.99 -44.37 -10.99
N LEU A 253 -41.65 -44.24 -10.83
CA LEU A 253 -40.89 -43.03 -11.05
C LEU A 253 -40.03 -43.17 -12.31
N GLU A 254 -39.79 -42.05 -12.99
CA GLU A 254 -38.84 -42.00 -14.12
C GLU A 254 -37.38 -41.86 -13.64
N ALA A 255 -36.46 -42.56 -14.32
CA ALA A 255 -35.05 -42.52 -14.03
C ALA A 255 -34.39 -41.29 -14.71
N HIS A 256 -34.58 -40.09 -14.11
CA HIS A 256 -33.98 -38.88 -14.62
C HIS A 256 -32.45 -38.85 -14.41
N VAL A 257 -31.71 -38.38 -15.42
CA VAL A 257 -30.29 -38.11 -15.39
C VAL A 257 -30.02 -36.59 -15.29
N TYR A 258 -28.85 -36.21 -14.74
CA TYR A 258 -28.46 -34.82 -14.50
C TYR A 258 -27.02 -34.57 -15.00
N PHE A 259 -26.62 -35.23 -16.09
CA PHE A 259 -25.29 -35.03 -16.71
C PHE A 259 -25.10 -33.59 -17.19
N GLU A 260 -26.17 -32.95 -17.69
CA GLU A 260 -26.17 -31.54 -18.10
C GLU A 260 -25.88 -30.63 -16.90
N ALA A 261 -26.46 -30.89 -15.74
CA ALA A 261 -26.20 -30.09 -14.54
C ALA A 261 -24.71 -30.19 -14.13
N ALA A 262 -24.16 -31.42 -14.06
CA ALA A 262 -22.75 -31.63 -13.70
C ALA A 262 -21.78 -30.96 -14.69
N ALA A 263 -22.03 -31.08 -16.01
CA ALA A 263 -21.19 -30.49 -17.05
C ALA A 263 -21.29 -28.96 -17.06
N VAL A 264 -22.51 -28.41 -16.96
CA VAL A 264 -22.75 -26.95 -16.95
C VAL A 264 -22.18 -26.27 -15.72
N ILE A 265 -22.36 -26.85 -14.52
CA ILE A 265 -21.77 -26.32 -13.29
C ILE A 265 -20.25 -26.23 -13.44
N THR A 266 -19.60 -27.33 -13.87
CA THR A 266 -18.15 -27.37 -14.10
C THR A 266 -17.73 -26.29 -15.09
N THR A 267 -18.46 -26.13 -16.18
CA THR A 267 -18.18 -25.14 -17.23
C THR A 267 -18.33 -23.70 -16.73
N PHE A 268 -19.40 -23.37 -15.99
CA PHE A 268 -19.58 -22.03 -15.44
C PHE A 268 -18.54 -21.69 -14.39
N ILE A 269 -18.10 -22.65 -13.61
CA ILE A 269 -17.04 -22.40 -12.61
C ILE A 269 -15.68 -22.19 -13.30
N LEU A 270 -15.37 -22.96 -14.36
CA LEU A 270 -14.17 -22.70 -15.18
C LEU A 270 -14.24 -21.34 -15.87
N LEU A 271 -15.39 -20.95 -16.38
CA LEU A 271 -15.62 -19.62 -16.94
C LEU A 271 -15.45 -18.52 -15.88
N GLY A 272 -16.01 -18.69 -14.70
CA GLY A 272 -15.83 -17.78 -13.56
C GLY A 272 -14.36 -17.61 -13.20
N ARG A 273 -13.58 -18.69 -13.11
CA ARG A 273 -12.13 -18.66 -12.88
C ARG A 273 -11.36 -17.96 -14.00
N LEU A 274 -11.75 -18.17 -15.25
CA LEU A 274 -11.13 -17.50 -16.39
C LEU A 274 -11.32 -15.98 -16.33
N LEU A 275 -12.55 -15.53 -16.01
CA LEU A 275 -12.89 -14.12 -15.85
C LEU A 275 -12.16 -13.51 -14.65
N GLU A 276 -12.04 -14.26 -13.55
CA GLU A 276 -11.26 -13.88 -12.37
C GLU A 276 -9.79 -13.68 -12.70
N GLU A 277 -9.15 -14.62 -13.40
CA GLU A 277 -7.73 -14.52 -13.76
C GLU A 277 -7.46 -13.34 -14.69
N ARG A 278 -8.35 -13.10 -15.65
CA ARG A 278 -8.30 -11.91 -16.52
C ARG A 278 -8.40 -10.62 -15.71
N ALA A 279 -9.22 -10.59 -14.69
CA ALA A 279 -9.43 -9.44 -13.83
C ALA A 279 -8.22 -9.13 -12.95
N LYS A 280 -7.58 -10.16 -12.39
CA LYS A 280 -6.31 -10.03 -11.63
C LYS A 280 -5.23 -9.40 -12.51
N GLY A 281 -5.07 -9.86 -13.74
CA GLY A 281 -4.14 -9.27 -14.71
C GLY A 281 -4.41 -7.80 -15.00
N ASN A 282 -5.68 -7.40 -15.16
CA ASN A 282 -6.05 -6.01 -15.42
C ASN A 282 -5.90 -5.09 -14.19
N ALA A 283 -6.05 -5.61 -12.99
CA ALA A 283 -5.86 -4.84 -11.76
C ALA A 283 -4.38 -4.51 -11.49
N SER A 284 -3.45 -5.36 -11.96
CA SER A 284 -1.99 -5.17 -11.86
C SER A 284 -1.41 -4.19 -12.91
N THR A 285 -2.22 -3.59 -13.77
CA THR A 285 -1.77 -2.75 -14.89
C THR A 285 -0.97 -1.51 -14.44
N ALA A 286 -1.26 -0.94 -13.28
CA ALA A 286 -0.57 0.26 -12.77
C ALA A 286 0.92 -0.04 -12.49
N ILE A 287 1.22 -1.15 -11.82
CA ILE A 287 2.61 -1.58 -11.59
C ILE A 287 3.32 -1.86 -12.91
N LYS A 288 2.67 -2.56 -13.84
CA LYS A 288 3.24 -2.83 -15.17
C LYS A 288 3.58 -1.56 -15.94
N LYS A 289 2.76 -0.52 -15.83
CA LYS A 289 3.06 0.80 -16.42
C LYS A 289 4.29 1.43 -15.79
N LEU A 290 4.39 1.43 -14.44
CA LEU A 290 5.54 1.98 -13.73
C LEU A 290 6.84 1.24 -14.09
N MET A 291 6.81 -0.09 -14.13
CA MET A 291 7.97 -0.89 -14.55
C MET A 291 8.36 -0.67 -16.00
N GLY A 292 7.37 -0.47 -16.88
CA GLY A 292 7.60 -0.14 -18.28
C GLY A 292 8.31 1.21 -18.50
N LEU A 293 8.47 2.03 -17.46
CA LEU A 293 9.21 3.30 -17.54
C LEU A 293 10.72 3.10 -17.53
N GLN A 294 11.22 2.00 -16.98
CA GLN A 294 12.65 1.72 -16.92
C GLN A 294 13.17 1.24 -18.28
N PRO A 295 14.19 1.88 -18.87
CA PRO A 295 14.81 1.41 -20.11
C PRO A 295 15.63 0.14 -19.83
N LYS A 296 15.81 -0.71 -20.84
CA LYS A 296 16.64 -1.93 -20.68
C LYS A 296 18.14 -1.66 -20.82
N THR A 297 18.50 -0.64 -21.62
CA THR A 297 19.89 -0.26 -21.90
C THR A 297 20.07 1.24 -21.79
N VAL A 298 21.27 1.69 -21.51
CA VAL A 298 21.65 3.11 -21.36
C VAL A 298 22.99 3.38 -22.03
N VAL A 299 23.27 4.65 -22.32
CA VAL A 299 24.55 5.09 -22.85
C VAL A 299 25.39 5.67 -21.71
N VAL A 300 26.51 5.03 -21.42
CA VAL A 300 27.53 5.49 -20.47
C VAL A 300 28.68 6.14 -21.24
N LEU A 301 29.15 7.29 -20.77
CA LEU A 301 30.32 7.96 -21.29
C LEU A 301 31.55 7.46 -20.53
N LEU A 302 32.48 6.85 -21.25
CA LEU A 302 33.76 6.42 -20.70
C LEU A 302 34.69 7.60 -20.47
N PRO A 303 35.72 7.48 -19.61
CA PRO A 303 36.68 8.55 -19.35
C PRO A 303 37.44 9.07 -20.62
N ASP A 304 37.49 8.24 -21.65
CA ASP A 304 38.07 8.59 -22.96
C ASP A 304 37.08 9.34 -23.90
N GLY A 305 35.86 9.62 -23.42
CA GLY A 305 34.80 10.30 -24.19
C GLY A 305 34.00 9.41 -25.13
N GLN A 306 34.27 8.09 -25.15
CA GLN A 306 33.51 7.17 -26.01
C GLN A 306 32.14 6.83 -25.39
N GLU A 307 31.10 6.77 -26.23
CA GLU A 307 29.77 6.31 -25.86
C GLU A 307 29.72 4.77 -25.90
N LYS A 308 29.34 4.16 -24.77
CA LYS A 308 29.14 2.71 -24.67
C LYS A 308 27.71 2.40 -24.19
N GLN A 309 26.99 1.61 -24.98
CA GLN A 309 25.69 1.11 -24.54
C GLN A 309 25.88 -0.08 -23.61
N VAL A 310 25.31 -0.01 -22.39
CA VAL A 310 25.38 -1.05 -21.36
C VAL A 310 23.96 -1.41 -20.90
N ALA A 311 23.79 -2.59 -20.30
CA ALA A 311 22.55 -2.93 -19.62
C ALA A 311 22.39 -2.07 -18.36
N ILE A 312 21.16 -1.71 -17.99
CA ILE A 312 20.91 -0.88 -16.81
C ILE A 312 21.43 -1.53 -15.52
N ALA A 313 21.45 -2.86 -15.44
CA ALA A 313 21.96 -3.61 -14.30
C ALA A 313 23.48 -3.46 -14.11
N ASP A 314 24.22 -3.05 -15.15
CA ASP A 314 25.67 -2.89 -15.11
C ASP A 314 26.11 -1.46 -14.74
N VAL A 315 25.17 -0.52 -14.64
CA VAL A 315 25.43 0.88 -14.26
C VAL A 315 25.85 0.96 -12.81
N LYS A 316 26.91 1.72 -12.52
CA LYS A 316 27.46 1.94 -11.19
C LYS A 316 27.30 3.39 -10.76
N ILE A 317 27.31 3.60 -9.44
CA ILE A 317 27.35 4.94 -8.86
C ILE A 317 28.63 5.65 -9.34
N GLY A 318 28.49 6.90 -9.79
CA GLY A 318 29.57 7.71 -10.36
C GLY A 318 29.72 7.60 -11.89
N ASP A 319 28.97 6.70 -12.57
CA ASP A 319 28.96 6.65 -14.01
C ASP A 319 28.30 7.90 -14.61
N ILE A 320 28.90 8.44 -15.69
CA ILE A 320 28.32 9.56 -16.44
C ILE A 320 27.45 9.01 -17.57
N LEU A 321 26.15 9.32 -17.51
CA LEU A 321 25.18 8.88 -18.50
C LEU A 321 24.75 10.03 -19.43
N LEU A 322 24.55 9.71 -20.72
CA LEU A 322 24.01 10.62 -21.71
C LEU A 322 22.54 10.28 -21.97
N VAL A 323 21.68 11.32 -21.93
CA VAL A 323 20.25 11.19 -22.26
C VAL A 323 19.92 12.11 -23.42
N LYS A 324 19.39 11.51 -24.49
CA LYS A 324 18.97 12.21 -25.71
C LYS A 324 17.47 12.57 -25.65
N PRO A 325 16.98 13.49 -26.48
CA PRO A 325 15.57 13.84 -26.54
C PRO A 325 14.66 12.62 -26.78
N GLY A 326 13.58 12.51 -26.00
CA GLY A 326 12.63 11.39 -26.05
C GLY A 326 13.07 10.14 -25.31
N GLU A 327 14.28 10.08 -24.78
CA GLU A 327 14.76 8.94 -23.99
C GLU A 327 14.30 9.01 -22.53
N LYS A 328 14.17 7.83 -21.93
CA LYS A 328 13.89 7.68 -20.52
C LYS A 328 15.18 7.75 -19.70
N ILE A 329 15.13 8.44 -18.58
CA ILE A 329 16.22 8.47 -17.61
C ILE A 329 16.26 7.13 -16.89
N ALA A 330 17.45 6.52 -16.83
CA ALA A 330 17.58 5.13 -16.39
C ALA A 330 17.71 4.95 -14.88
N VAL A 331 18.48 5.84 -14.24
CA VAL A 331 18.84 5.81 -12.82
C VAL A 331 18.72 7.21 -12.23
N ASP A 332 18.71 7.33 -10.91
CA ASP A 332 18.69 8.65 -10.27
C ASP A 332 20.10 9.25 -10.25
N GLY A 333 20.20 10.56 -10.46
CA GLY A 333 21.48 11.22 -10.47
C GLY A 333 21.39 12.74 -10.52
N LYS A 334 22.50 13.38 -10.80
CA LYS A 334 22.69 14.82 -10.82
C LYS A 334 23.23 15.29 -12.16
N VAL A 335 22.62 16.33 -12.73
CA VAL A 335 23.06 16.88 -14.02
C VAL A 335 24.46 17.50 -13.87
N VAL A 336 25.39 17.08 -14.72
CA VAL A 336 26.78 17.58 -14.74
C VAL A 336 27.08 18.47 -15.93
N ALA A 337 26.30 18.37 -17.02
CA ALA A 337 26.48 19.24 -18.20
C ALA A 337 25.22 19.24 -19.07
N GLY A 338 24.88 20.38 -19.64
CA GLY A 338 23.71 20.56 -20.49
C GLY A 338 22.47 20.94 -19.71
N ASN A 339 21.37 21.17 -20.42
CA ASN A 339 20.08 21.45 -19.84
C ASN A 339 18.97 20.85 -20.70
N SER A 340 17.82 20.52 -20.07
CA SER A 340 16.65 20.04 -20.79
C SER A 340 15.38 20.16 -19.95
N TYR A 341 14.24 20.11 -20.63
CA TYR A 341 12.95 19.90 -19.98
C TYR A 341 12.69 18.41 -19.81
N VAL A 342 12.41 18.00 -18.59
CA VAL A 342 12.14 16.60 -18.22
C VAL A 342 10.69 16.46 -17.76
N ASP A 343 9.96 15.53 -18.35
CA ASP A 343 8.62 15.15 -17.94
C ASP A 343 8.71 14.21 -16.73
N GLU A 344 8.39 14.76 -15.58
CA GLU A 344 8.32 14.02 -14.29
C GLU A 344 6.89 13.60 -13.93
N SER A 345 5.90 13.75 -14.82
CA SER A 345 4.49 13.52 -14.54
C SER A 345 4.16 12.11 -14.04
N MET A 346 4.95 11.12 -14.46
CA MET A 346 4.78 9.75 -14.01
C MET A 346 5.18 9.52 -12.54
N LEU A 347 5.98 10.41 -11.97
CA LEU A 347 6.38 10.38 -10.55
C LEU A 347 5.56 11.39 -9.75
N SER A 348 5.55 12.65 -10.16
CA SER A 348 4.91 13.75 -9.42
C SER A 348 3.39 13.82 -9.65
N GLY A 349 2.90 13.30 -10.77
CA GLY A 349 1.53 13.48 -11.23
C GLY A 349 1.23 14.89 -11.78
N GLU A 350 2.28 15.72 -12.00
CA GLU A 350 2.18 17.07 -12.53
C GLU A 350 2.50 17.06 -14.03
N PRO A 351 1.61 17.61 -14.90
CA PRO A 351 1.77 17.48 -16.34
C PRO A 351 2.80 18.44 -16.95
N VAL A 352 3.34 19.39 -16.17
CA VAL A 352 4.25 20.42 -16.66
C VAL A 352 5.69 19.91 -16.58
N PRO A 353 6.44 19.85 -17.70
CA PRO A 353 7.85 19.48 -17.70
C PRO A 353 8.71 20.46 -16.89
N VAL A 354 9.67 19.92 -16.14
CA VAL A 354 10.57 20.67 -15.27
C VAL A 354 11.88 20.93 -16.01
N LEU A 355 12.36 22.18 -16.02
CA LEU A 355 13.68 22.50 -16.53
C LEU A 355 14.74 21.90 -15.60
N LYS A 356 15.69 21.16 -16.15
CA LYS A 356 16.85 20.61 -15.45
C LYS A 356 18.12 21.29 -15.95
N THR A 357 18.83 21.89 -15.03
CA THR A 357 20.11 22.56 -15.23
C THR A 357 21.22 21.87 -14.43
N GLU A 358 22.46 22.31 -14.57
CA GLU A 358 23.60 21.74 -13.83
C GLU A 358 23.33 21.75 -12.31
N ASN A 359 23.76 20.67 -11.66
CA ASN A 359 23.54 20.39 -10.24
C ASN A 359 22.11 20.01 -9.83
N GLU A 360 21.14 19.97 -10.74
CA GLU A 360 19.78 19.51 -10.40
C GLU A 360 19.64 18.01 -10.49
N LYS A 361 18.77 17.46 -9.64
CA LYS A 361 18.49 16.03 -9.58
C LYS A 361 17.56 15.59 -10.69
N VAL A 362 17.85 14.41 -11.26
CA VAL A 362 17.03 13.70 -12.22
C VAL A 362 16.69 12.32 -11.69
N PHE A 363 15.54 11.77 -12.09
CA PHE A 363 14.99 10.56 -11.52
C PHE A 363 14.71 9.51 -12.58
N ALA A 364 14.95 8.24 -12.23
CA ALA A 364 14.66 7.09 -13.06
C ALA A 364 13.19 7.06 -13.51
N GLY A 365 12.96 6.71 -14.78
CA GLY A 365 11.62 6.58 -15.34
C GLY A 365 11.00 7.87 -15.86
N THR A 366 11.63 9.03 -15.64
CA THR A 366 11.21 10.31 -16.24
C THR A 366 11.68 10.40 -17.70
N ILE A 367 11.07 11.27 -18.49
CA ILE A 367 11.29 11.34 -19.93
C ILE A 367 11.93 12.69 -20.29
N ASN A 368 13.10 12.63 -20.92
CA ASN A 368 13.74 13.81 -21.46
C ASN A 368 12.97 14.33 -22.71
N GLN A 369 12.60 15.60 -22.72
CA GLN A 369 11.77 16.15 -23.80
C GLN A 369 12.57 16.87 -24.89
N LYS A 370 13.42 17.85 -24.48
CA LYS A 370 14.14 18.71 -25.41
C LYS A 370 15.58 18.88 -24.94
N GLY A 371 16.51 18.87 -25.86
CA GLY A 371 17.92 18.95 -25.52
C GLY A 371 18.53 17.62 -25.10
N SER A 372 19.84 17.59 -24.95
CA SER A 372 20.58 16.45 -24.43
C SER A 372 21.38 16.92 -23.23
N PHE A 373 21.47 16.11 -22.21
CA PHE A 373 22.25 16.42 -21.02
C PHE A 373 23.01 15.18 -20.54
N ARG A 374 24.02 15.42 -19.74
CA ARG A 374 24.81 14.39 -19.07
C ARG A 374 24.54 14.48 -17.57
N PHE A 375 24.42 13.35 -16.92
CA PHE A 375 24.24 13.30 -15.49
C PHE A 375 25.09 12.19 -14.87
N GLU A 376 25.50 12.37 -13.64
CA GLU A 376 26.23 11.41 -12.84
C GLU A 376 25.23 10.56 -12.05
N ALA A 377 25.39 9.24 -12.06
CA ALA A 377 24.55 8.30 -11.32
C ALA A 377 24.83 8.39 -9.82
N GLU A 378 23.83 8.74 -9.02
CA GLU A 378 23.89 8.78 -7.54
C GLU A 378 23.24 7.56 -6.91
N LYS A 379 22.10 7.08 -7.46
CA LYS A 379 21.38 5.90 -6.97
C LYS A 379 21.06 4.97 -8.13
N VAL A 380 21.36 3.68 -7.96
CA VAL A 380 21.18 2.64 -9.00
C VAL A 380 20.36 1.47 -8.48
N GLY A 381 19.76 0.68 -9.38
CA GLY A 381 19.05 -0.54 -9.06
C GLY A 381 17.88 -0.33 -8.09
N LYS A 382 17.90 -0.99 -6.93
CA LYS A 382 16.81 -0.96 -5.91
C LYS A 382 16.73 0.37 -5.16
N GLU A 383 17.78 1.18 -5.19
CA GLU A 383 17.85 2.45 -4.48
C GLU A 383 17.24 3.61 -5.25
N THR A 384 16.92 3.42 -6.54
CA THR A 384 16.27 4.45 -7.35
C THR A 384 14.86 4.76 -6.84
N MET A 385 14.44 6.02 -6.96
CA MET A 385 13.10 6.48 -6.57
C MET A 385 11.99 5.66 -7.23
N LEU A 386 12.14 5.33 -8.52
CA LEU A 386 11.19 4.49 -9.24
C LEU A 386 11.09 3.08 -8.64
N ALA A 387 12.22 2.45 -8.29
CA ALA A 387 12.24 1.13 -7.69
C ALA A 387 11.59 1.13 -6.30
N GLN A 388 11.82 2.17 -5.48
CA GLN A 388 11.17 2.35 -4.19
C GLN A 388 9.65 2.54 -4.33
N ILE A 389 9.19 3.33 -5.32
CA ILE A 389 7.77 3.50 -5.63
C ILE A 389 7.13 2.17 -6.01
N ILE A 390 7.76 1.41 -6.91
CA ILE A 390 7.27 0.09 -7.33
C ILE A 390 7.15 -0.82 -6.10
N LYS A 391 8.16 -0.88 -5.24
CA LYS A 391 8.17 -1.68 -4.02
C LYS A 391 7.06 -1.26 -3.07
N MET A 392 6.87 0.04 -2.81
CA MET A 392 5.76 0.52 -1.96
C MET A 392 4.39 0.09 -2.49
N VAL A 393 4.17 0.20 -3.80
CA VAL A 393 2.91 -0.22 -4.43
C VAL A 393 2.72 -1.73 -4.33
N GLN A 394 3.77 -2.52 -4.50
CA GLN A 394 3.73 -3.98 -4.32
C GLN A 394 3.42 -4.37 -2.87
N ASP A 395 4.09 -3.76 -1.90
CA ASP A 395 3.85 -3.98 -0.48
C ASP A 395 2.43 -3.61 -0.07
N ALA A 396 1.92 -2.46 -0.56
CA ALA A 396 0.55 -2.04 -0.32
C ALA A 396 -0.48 -3.02 -0.90
N GLN A 397 -0.24 -3.50 -2.11
CA GLN A 397 -1.11 -4.50 -2.76
C GLN A 397 -1.02 -5.86 -2.08
N GLY A 398 0.14 -6.21 -1.52
CA GLY A 398 0.36 -7.44 -0.74
C GLY A 398 -0.26 -7.40 0.65
N SER A 399 -0.53 -6.22 1.20
CA SER A 399 -1.05 -6.05 2.56
C SER A 399 -2.55 -6.36 2.68
N LYS A 400 -2.98 -6.82 3.86
CA LYS A 400 -4.40 -7.10 4.15
C LYS A 400 -5.04 -5.97 4.95
N ALA A 401 -6.17 -5.46 4.46
CA ALA A 401 -7.01 -4.55 5.22
C ALA A 401 -7.69 -5.27 6.42
N PRO A 402 -7.98 -4.58 7.53
CA PRO A 402 -8.72 -5.15 8.66
C PRO A 402 -10.05 -5.79 8.26
N VAL A 403 -10.79 -5.17 7.33
CA VAL A 403 -12.04 -5.74 6.81
C VAL A 403 -11.82 -7.07 6.09
N GLN A 404 -10.69 -7.27 5.43
CA GLN A 404 -10.35 -8.53 4.75
C GLN A 404 -10.13 -9.66 5.75
N LYS A 405 -9.43 -9.39 6.88
CA LYS A 405 -9.23 -10.38 7.95
C LYS A 405 -10.58 -10.88 8.51
N LEU A 406 -11.55 -9.98 8.67
CA LEU A 406 -12.91 -10.33 9.10
C LEU A 406 -13.62 -11.22 8.05
N VAL A 407 -13.53 -10.86 6.79
CA VAL A 407 -14.12 -11.61 5.67
C VAL A 407 -13.52 -13.01 5.57
N ASP A 408 -12.19 -13.14 5.69
CA ASP A 408 -11.48 -14.42 5.68
C ASP A 408 -11.96 -15.33 6.82
N LYS A 409 -12.15 -14.79 8.03
CA LYS A 409 -12.72 -15.54 9.18
C LYS A 409 -14.14 -16.03 8.91
N ILE A 410 -14.99 -15.17 8.34
CA ILE A 410 -16.37 -15.54 7.97
C ILE A 410 -16.34 -16.64 6.91
N ALA A 411 -15.50 -16.53 5.88
CA ALA A 411 -15.39 -17.54 4.82
C ALA A 411 -14.97 -18.92 5.33
N GLY A 412 -14.10 -18.98 6.34
CA GLY A 412 -13.67 -20.23 6.97
C GLY A 412 -14.80 -20.99 7.68
N ILE A 413 -15.79 -20.27 8.23
CA ILE A 413 -16.96 -20.86 8.92
C ILE A 413 -18.07 -21.17 7.92
N PHE A 414 -18.18 -20.40 6.85
CA PHE A 414 -19.29 -20.43 5.90
C PHE A 414 -19.42 -21.78 5.19
N VAL A 415 -18.33 -22.35 4.69
CA VAL A 415 -18.35 -23.61 3.93
C VAL A 415 -18.88 -24.79 4.76
N PRO A 416 -18.40 -25.07 5.97
CA PRO A 416 -18.99 -26.09 6.85
C PRO A 416 -20.47 -25.89 7.15
N VAL A 417 -20.87 -24.62 7.41
CA VAL A 417 -22.28 -24.28 7.68
C VAL A 417 -23.16 -24.59 6.47
N VAL A 418 -22.71 -24.24 5.26
CA VAL A 418 -23.46 -24.54 4.04
C VAL A 418 -23.57 -26.04 3.78
N MET A 419 -22.52 -26.80 4.04
CA MET A 419 -22.59 -28.27 3.95
C MET A 419 -23.65 -28.84 4.89
N ALA A 420 -23.74 -28.34 6.13
CA ALA A 420 -24.77 -28.72 7.07
C ALA A 420 -26.18 -28.33 6.58
N ILE A 421 -26.34 -27.13 6.02
CA ILE A 421 -27.61 -26.68 5.41
C ILE A 421 -28.01 -27.57 4.24
N SER A 422 -27.06 -27.95 3.37
CA SER A 422 -27.33 -28.85 2.25
C SER A 422 -27.83 -30.22 2.72
N ILE A 423 -27.18 -30.81 3.74
CA ILE A 423 -27.59 -32.08 4.33
C ILE A 423 -28.99 -31.94 4.95
N LEU A 424 -29.22 -30.87 5.71
CA LEU A 424 -30.52 -30.59 6.31
C LEU A 424 -31.62 -30.41 5.27
N THR A 425 -31.33 -29.71 4.19
CA THR A 425 -32.24 -29.56 3.03
C THR A 425 -32.60 -30.92 2.46
N PHE A 426 -31.61 -31.79 2.22
CA PHE A 426 -31.86 -33.14 1.75
C PHE A 426 -32.77 -33.93 2.68
N ILE A 427 -32.51 -33.91 3.99
CA ILE A 427 -33.35 -34.63 5.00
C ILE A 427 -34.78 -34.08 5.03
N ILE A 428 -34.97 -32.78 4.97
CA ILE A 428 -36.31 -32.15 4.96
C ILE A 428 -37.09 -32.62 3.74
N TRP A 429 -36.46 -32.61 2.58
CA TRP A 429 -37.12 -33.10 1.34
C TRP A 429 -37.43 -34.58 1.38
N MET A 430 -36.57 -35.41 2.01
CA MET A 430 -36.86 -36.84 2.20
C MET A 430 -38.06 -37.10 3.07
N ILE A 431 -38.33 -36.21 4.04
CA ILE A 431 -39.46 -36.37 4.98
C ILE A 431 -40.75 -35.79 4.39
N PHE A 432 -40.67 -34.63 3.71
CA PHE A 432 -41.86 -33.86 3.32
C PHE A 432 -42.08 -33.81 1.80
N GLY A 433 -41.14 -34.32 0.97
CA GLY A 433 -41.19 -34.22 -0.50
C GLY A 433 -42.07 -35.28 -1.19
N GLY A 434 -42.74 -36.16 -0.41
CA GLY A 434 -43.57 -37.24 -0.98
C GLY A 434 -42.78 -38.22 -1.85
N ASP A 435 -43.41 -38.75 -2.89
CA ASP A 435 -42.83 -39.78 -3.77
C ASP A 435 -41.55 -39.31 -4.48
N ASN A 436 -41.45 -38.03 -4.81
CA ASN A 436 -40.27 -37.42 -5.47
C ASN A 436 -39.28 -36.83 -4.49
N GLY A 437 -39.45 -37.02 -3.18
CA GLY A 437 -38.63 -36.39 -2.12
C GLY A 437 -37.14 -36.65 -2.23
N LEU A 438 -36.74 -37.86 -2.66
CA LEU A 438 -35.33 -38.22 -2.86
C LEU A 438 -34.70 -37.39 -4.00
N VAL A 439 -35.37 -37.33 -5.15
CA VAL A 439 -34.85 -36.64 -6.33
C VAL A 439 -34.80 -35.13 -6.11
N GLN A 440 -35.92 -34.57 -5.64
CA GLN A 440 -36.02 -33.13 -5.37
C GLN A 440 -35.07 -32.71 -4.24
N GLY A 441 -34.96 -33.54 -3.20
CA GLY A 441 -34.04 -33.31 -2.10
C GLY A 441 -32.57 -33.32 -2.55
N LEU A 442 -32.19 -34.25 -3.41
CA LEU A 442 -30.87 -34.32 -3.97
C LEU A 442 -30.55 -33.09 -4.83
N LEU A 443 -31.49 -32.69 -5.70
CA LEU A 443 -31.35 -31.49 -6.53
C LEU A 443 -31.24 -30.22 -5.69
N ALA A 444 -32.13 -30.09 -4.69
CA ALA A 444 -32.09 -28.94 -3.78
C ALA A 444 -30.76 -28.87 -3.02
N ALA A 445 -30.29 -30.01 -2.48
CA ALA A 445 -29.01 -30.08 -1.77
C ALA A 445 -27.82 -29.73 -2.68
N ILE A 446 -27.77 -30.26 -3.90
CA ILE A 446 -26.75 -29.92 -4.91
C ILE A 446 -26.81 -28.43 -5.22
N THR A 447 -28.03 -27.89 -5.46
CA THR A 447 -28.22 -26.46 -5.78
C THR A 447 -27.76 -25.56 -4.65
N VAL A 448 -28.00 -25.92 -3.37
CA VAL A 448 -27.50 -25.23 -2.19
C VAL A 448 -25.97 -25.22 -2.18
N LEU A 449 -25.31 -26.36 -2.44
CA LEU A 449 -23.85 -26.42 -2.50
C LEU A 449 -23.26 -25.54 -3.61
N VAL A 450 -23.91 -25.47 -4.76
CA VAL A 450 -23.47 -24.66 -5.92
C VAL A 450 -23.66 -23.17 -5.65
N ILE A 451 -24.88 -22.75 -5.25
CA ILE A 451 -25.22 -21.33 -5.06
C ILE A 451 -24.45 -20.70 -3.90
N ALA A 452 -24.06 -21.50 -2.94
CA ALA A 452 -23.32 -21.04 -1.78
C ALA A 452 -21.81 -20.86 -1.99
N CYS A 453 -21.30 -21.10 -3.20
CA CYS A 453 -19.88 -20.84 -3.48
C CYS A 453 -19.51 -19.37 -3.22
N PRO A 454 -18.63 -19.03 -2.27
CA PRO A 454 -18.26 -17.65 -2.00
C PRO A 454 -17.16 -17.16 -2.98
N CYS A 455 -17.32 -17.45 -4.29
CA CYS A 455 -16.30 -17.25 -5.32
C CYS A 455 -15.84 -15.78 -5.39
N ALA A 456 -16.77 -14.84 -5.33
CA ALA A 456 -16.50 -13.39 -5.41
C ALA A 456 -15.91 -12.80 -4.13
N LEU A 457 -16.10 -13.47 -2.98
CA LEU A 457 -15.73 -12.93 -1.66
C LEU A 457 -14.21 -12.74 -1.53
N GLY A 458 -13.42 -13.70 -2.00
CA GLY A 458 -11.96 -13.66 -1.97
C GLY A 458 -11.35 -12.53 -2.82
N LEU A 459 -12.12 -11.99 -3.80
CA LEU A 459 -11.69 -10.90 -4.67
C LEU A 459 -12.23 -9.53 -4.24
N ALA A 460 -13.30 -9.49 -3.46
CA ALA A 460 -14.05 -8.27 -3.15
C ALA A 460 -13.18 -7.13 -2.59
N THR A 461 -12.29 -7.44 -1.66
CA THR A 461 -11.40 -6.47 -1.02
C THR A 461 -10.10 -6.28 -1.81
N PRO A 462 -9.34 -7.34 -2.17
CA PRO A 462 -8.04 -7.17 -2.81
C PRO A 462 -8.10 -6.44 -4.15
N THR A 463 -9.08 -6.74 -5.02
CA THR A 463 -9.18 -6.07 -6.33
C THR A 463 -9.47 -4.58 -6.21
N ALA A 464 -10.30 -4.17 -5.24
CA ALA A 464 -10.55 -2.75 -5.01
C ALA A 464 -9.31 -2.04 -4.45
N ILE A 465 -8.55 -2.68 -3.54
CA ILE A 465 -7.29 -2.14 -3.01
C ILE A 465 -6.27 -2.00 -4.14
N MET A 466 -6.07 -3.05 -4.95
CA MET A 466 -5.13 -3.01 -6.08
C MET A 466 -5.41 -1.85 -7.04
N VAL A 467 -6.68 -1.66 -7.40
CA VAL A 467 -7.08 -0.55 -8.28
C VAL A 467 -6.94 0.79 -7.58
N GLY A 468 -7.30 0.89 -6.30
CA GLY A 468 -7.20 2.12 -5.51
C GLY A 468 -5.75 2.57 -5.30
N VAL A 469 -4.87 1.64 -4.86
CA VAL A 469 -3.43 1.91 -4.69
C VAL A 469 -2.77 2.25 -6.01
N GLY A 470 -3.08 1.50 -7.08
CA GLY A 470 -2.56 1.79 -8.40
C GLY A 470 -2.97 3.17 -8.92
N LYS A 471 -4.24 3.56 -8.71
CA LYS A 471 -4.72 4.91 -9.06
C LYS A 471 -4.07 5.99 -8.21
N GLY A 472 -3.81 5.72 -6.93
CA GLY A 472 -3.03 6.60 -6.06
C GLY A 472 -1.65 6.86 -6.65
N ALA A 473 -0.92 5.80 -6.96
CA ALA A 473 0.43 5.89 -7.53
C ALA A 473 0.46 6.65 -8.87
N GLU A 474 -0.50 6.42 -9.78
CA GLU A 474 -0.66 7.19 -11.04
C GLU A 474 -0.88 8.70 -10.80
N ASN A 475 -1.30 9.12 -9.60
CA ASN A 475 -1.52 10.52 -9.22
C ASN A 475 -0.48 11.05 -8.22
N GLY A 476 0.65 10.37 -8.05
CA GLY A 476 1.72 10.78 -7.12
C GLY A 476 1.35 10.59 -5.64
N ILE A 477 0.35 9.76 -5.33
CA ILE A 477 -0.08 9.42 -3.97
C ILE A 477 0.31 7.97 -3.70
N LEU A 478 1.38 7.76 -2.94
CA LEU A 478 1.84 6.44 -2.56
C LEU A 478 1.20 6.01 -1.23
N ILE A 479 0.71 4.80 -1.18
CA ILE A 479 0.05 4.23 -0.01
C ILE A 479 0.85 3.02 0.43
N LYS A 480 1.28 2.98 1.68
CA LYS A 480 2.18 1.93 2.20
C LYS A 480 1.46 0.61 2.47
N ASP A 481 0.19 0.67 2.88
CA ASP A 481 -0.60 -0.51 3.20
C ASP A 481 -2.12 -0.28 3.10
N ALA A 482 -2.87 -1.37 3.06
CA ALA A 482 -4.32 -1.35 2.94
C ALA A 482 -5.02 -0.82 4.21
N GLN A 483 -4.39 -0.94 5.39
CA GLN A 483 -4.90 -0.41 6.64
C GLN A 483 -4.89 1.11 6.63
N SER A 484 -3.82 1.71 6.16
CA SER A 484 -3.68 3.17 6.01
C SER A 484 -4.76 3.74 5.08
N LEU A 485 -5.07 3.03 3.99
CA LEU A 485 -6.17 3.39 3.09
C LEU A 485 -7.54 3.30 3.78
N GLU A 486 -7.77 2.31 4.65
CA GLU A 486 -9.01 2.21 5.41
C GLU A 486 -9.13 3.31 6.48
N LEU A 487 -8.04 3.63 7.19
CA LEU A 487 -7.98 4.66 8.21
C LEU A 487 -8.15 6.06 7.62
N ALA A 488 -7.53 6.36 6.48
CA ALA A 488 -7.63 7.66 5.82
C ALA A 488 -9.08 8.04 5.46
N LYS A 489 -9.96 7.05 5.20
CA LYS A 489 -11.40 7.30 5.05
C LYS A 489 -12.03 7.88 6.32
N LYS A 490 -11.54 7.49 7.49
CA LYS A 490 -12.11 7.83 8.81
C LYS A 490 -11.53 9.12 9.38
N VAL A 491 -10.49 9.69 8.76
CA VAL A 491 -9.85 10.92 9.21
C VAL A 491 -10.89 12.04 9.36
N ASN A 492 -10.91 12.63 10.56
CA ASN A 492 -11.75 13.75 10.92
C ASN A 492 -10.96 14.98 11.41
N VAL A 493 -9.66 14.78 11.68
CA VAL A 493 -8.71 15.84 12.01
C VAL A 493 -7.46 15.69 11.13
N VAL A 494 -7.01 16.79 10.53
CA VAL A 494 -5.72 16.89 9.87
C VAL A 494 -4.87 17.92 10.57
N VAL A 495 -3.70 17.49 11.01
CA VAL A 495 -2.65 18.32 11.61
C VAL A 495 -1.61 18.59 10.53
N LEU A 496 -1.40 19.86 10.21
CA LEU A 496 -0.47 20.31 9.18
C LEU A 496 0.75 20.95 9.83
N ASP A 497 1.94 20.53 9.48
CA ASP A 497 3.13 21.34 9.75
C ASP A 497 3.09 22.61 8.88
N LYS A 498 3.74 23.68 9.33
CA LYS A 498 3.83 24.91 8.53
C LYS A 498 4.87 24.79 7.44
N THR A 499 6.13 24.55 7.85
CA THR A 499 7.32 24.70 7.00
C THR A 499 7.45 23.56 6.01
N GLY A 500 7.62 23.86 4.72
CA GLY A 500 7.70 22.83 3.67
C GLY A 500 6.38 22.13 3.34
N THR A 501 5.35 22.28 4.20
CA THR A 501 4.01 21.69 4.03
C THR A 501 3.01 22.73 3.53
N ILE A 502 2.65 23.70 4.35
CA ILE A 502 1.76 24.83 3.95
C ILE A 502 2.55 25.84 3.13
N THR A 503 3.82 26.05 3.49
CA THR A 503 4.74 26.97 2.85
C THR A 503 5.75 26.20 1.98
N GLU A 504 6.53 26.91 1.16
CA GLU A 504 7.50 26.29 0.25
C GLU A 504 8.71 25.69 0.98
N GLY A 505 8.95 26.07 2.25
CA GLY A 505 10.09 25.62 3.05
C GLY A 505 11.41 26.24 2.58
N ARG A 506 11.34 27.32 1.82
CA ARG A 506 12.49 28.10 1.33
C ARG A 506 12.30 29.54 1.73
N PRO A 507 12.92 29.98 2.82
CA PRO A 507 12.90 31.39 3.19
C PRO A 507 13.46 32.26 2.07
N GLU A 508 12.78 33.36 1.73
CA GLU A 508 13.26 34.33 0.76
C GLU A 508 13.29 35.71 1.42
N LEU A 509 14.33 36.50 1.12
CA LEU A 509 14.41 37.90 1.49
C LEU A 509 13.41 38.69 0.66
N THR A 510 12.34 39.16 1.30
CA THR A 510 11.23 39.85 0.62
C THR A 510 11.38 41.36 0.65
N ASP A 511 11.95 41.92 1.71
CA ASP A 511 12.12 43.34 1.88
C ASP A 511 13.39 43.67 2.65
N VAL A 512 14.02 44.76 2.31
CA VAL A 512 15.18 45.36 3.02
C VAL A 512 14.94 46.86 3.20
N LYS A 513 15.19 47.36 4.40
CA LYS A 513 15.24 48.78 4.67
C LYS A 513 16.60 49.14 5.21
N TRP A 514 17.39 49.82 4.43
CA TRP A 514 18.67 50.42 4.83
C TRP A 514 18.48 51.76 5.51
N LEU A 515 19.28 52.07 6.48
CA LEU A 515 19.40 53.44 7.08
C LEU A 515 20.12 54.34 6.10
N ASN A 516 21.32 53.88 5.63
CA ASN A 516 22.07 54.44 4.51
C ASN A 516 22.54 53.25 3.65
N GLU A 517 22.14 53.24 2.41
CA GLU A 517 22.49 52.17 1.49
C GLU A 517 23.81 52.51 0.79
N ASP A 518 24.81 51.66 0.94
CA ASP A 518 26.05 51.70 0.23
C ASP A 518 26.58 50.32 -0.12
N ASP A 519 27.40 50.23 -1.17
CA ASP A 519 27.93 49.00 -1.69
C ASP A 519 28.85 48.25 -0.68
N ALA A 520 29.54 49.00 0.19
CA ALA A 520 30.45 48.42 1.17
C ALA A 520 29.69 47.70 2.27
N THR A 521 28.62 48.26 2.78
CA THR A 521 27.77 47.64 3.79
C THR A 521 27.03 46.38 3.23
N GLN A 522 26.64 46.41 1.97
CA GLN A 522 26.06 45.25 1.28
C GLN A 522 27.07 44.09 1.13
N GLN A 523 28.33 44.42 0.79
CA GLN A 523 29.44 43.44 0.66
C GLN A 523 29.75 42.78 2.03
N ILE A 524 29.71 43.56 3.11
CA ILE A 524 29.98 43.07 4.46
C ILE A 524 28.83 42.14 4.89
N LEU A 525 27.54 42.52 4.70
CA LEU A 525 26.37 41.72 4.99
C LEU A 525 26.42 40.40 4.21
N PHE A 526 26.65 40.45 2.89
CA PHE A 526 26.79 39.29 2.04
C PHE A 526 27.85 38.33 2.53
N SER A 527 29.05 38.89 2.86
CA SER A 527 30.19 38.09 3.29
C SER A 527 29.97 37.45 4.67
N LEU A 528 29.28 38.15 5.60
CA LEU A 528 28.96 37.64 6.91
C LEU A 528 27.95 36.50 6.84
N GLU A 529 26.89 36.69 6.07
CA GLU A 529 25.87 35.64 5.88
C GLU A 529 26.39 34.45 5.08
N LYS A 530 27.32 34.63 4.16
CA LYS A 530 28.00 33.54 3.42
C LYS A 530 28.79 32.60 4.30
N LEU A 531 29.23 33.05 5.48
CA LEU A 531 29.95 32.23 6.46
C LEU A 531 28.98 31.47 7.41
N SER A 532 27.68 31.78 7.36
CA SER A 532 26.67 31.19 8.20
C SER A 532 25.95 30.03 7.45
N GLU A 533 25.75 28.90 8.13
CA GLU A 533 25.01 27.77 7.62
C GLU A 533 23.46 27.89 7.91
N HIS A 534 23.03 29.02 8.44
CA HIS A 534 21.62 29.19 8.82
C HIS A 534 20.73 29.41 7.59
N PRO A 535 19.52 28.81 7.49
CA PRO A 535 18.63 28.96 6.33
C PRO A 535 18.23 30.43 6.02
N LEU A 536 18.17 31.29 7.03
CA LEU A 536 17.89 32.71 6.83
C LEU A 536 19.09 33.43 6.17
N ALA A 537 20.32 33.00 6.47
CA ALA A 537 21.52 33.50 5.83
C ALA A 537 21.58 33.18 4.36
N GLU A 538 21.21 31.92 4.00
CA GLU A 538 21.11 31.49 2.59
C GLU A 538 20.14 32.39 1.80
N ALA A 539 19.01 32.79 2.39
CA ALA A 539 18.04 33.70 1.76
C ALA A 539 18.65 35.07 1.46
N VAL A 540 19.48 35.60 2.37
CA VAL A 540 20.16 36.89 2.19
C VAL A 540 21.24 36.76 1.11
N VAL A 541 22.06 35.71 1.17
CA VAL A 541 23.11 35.43 0.18
C VAL A 541 22.53 35.30 -1.23
N LYS A 542 21.41 34.58 -1.39
CA LYS A 542 20.74 34.42 -2.68
C LYS A 542 20.20 35.74 -3.23
N HIS A 543 19.72 36.63 -2.37
CA HIS A 543 19.23 37.96 -2.78
C HIS A 543 20.37 38.89 -3.22
N LEU A 544 21.53 38.76 -2.58
CA LEU A 544 22.73 39.56 -2.82
C LEU A 544 23.73 38.84 -3.73
N ASP A 545 23.32 37.93 -4.60
CA ASP A 545 24.20 37.06 -5.42
C ASP A 545 25.10 37.80 -6.38
N THR A 546 24.76 39.04 -6.73
CA THR A 546 25.58 39.92 -7.60
C THR A 546 26.64 40.68 -6.85
N VAL A 547 26.62 40.65 -5.51
CA VAL A 547 27.52 41.42 -4.65
C VAL A 547 28.86 40.66 -4.46
N GLN A 548 29.98 41.39 -4.56
CA GLN A 548 31.29 40.78 -4.35
C GLN A 548 31.61 40.61 -2.86
N ALA A 549 32.13 39.42 -2.50
CA ALA A 549 32.51 39.12 -1.14
C ALA A 549 33.78 39.88 -0.72
N VAL A 550 33.82 40.34 0.51
CA VAL A 550 34.99 40.87 1.20
C VAL A 550 35.52 39.86 2.24
N THR A 551 36.81 39.95 2.56
CA THR A 551 37.42 39.06 3.57
C THR A 551 37.09 39.57 4.95
N LEU A 552 36.35 38.78 5.74
CA LEU A 552 36.02 39.06 7.12
C LEU A 552 36.97 38.30 8.08
N SER A 553 37.15 38.80 9.28
CA SER A 553 37.90 38.15 10.34
C SER A 553 37.02 37.91 11.56
N ALA A 554 37.44 37.04 12.47
CA ALA A 554 36.82 36.75 13.76
C ALA A 554 35.31 36.41 13.66
N PHE A 555 34.91 35.58 12.65
CA PHE A 555 33.54 35.14 12.56
C PHE A 555 33.13 34.28 13.76
N GLU A 556 32.00 34.62 14.40
CA GLU A 556 31.43 33.93 15.53
C GLU A 556 29.91 33.73 15.34
N SER A 557 29.44 32.49 15.40
CA SER A 557 28.01 32.19 15.43
C SER A 557 27.50 32.20 16.87
N ILE A 558 26.53 33.06 17.17
CA ILE A 558 25.91 33.23 18.49
C ILE A 558 24.62 32.49 18.54
N THR A 559 24.62 31.32 19.20
CA THR A 559 23.48 30.37 19.20
C THR A 559 22.16 31.04 19.60
N GLY A 560 21.15 30.93 18.73
CA GLY A 560 19.82 31.48 18.95
C GLY A 560 19.69 32.99 18.82
N LYS A 561 20.77 33.71 18.46
CA LYS A 561 20.75 35.19 18.36
C LYS A 561 21.18 35.72 17.01
N GLY A 562 22.21 35.12 16.38
CA GLY A 562 22.74 35.58 15.10
C GLY A 562 24.23 35.29 14.92
N ALA A 563 24.93 36.15 14.18
CA ALA A 563 26.35 36.01 13.94
C ALA A 563 27.06 37.39 14.06
N LYS A 564 28.36 37.33 14.29
CA LYS A 564 29.26 38.48 14.37
C LYS A 564 30.49 38.21 13.51
N ALA A 565 31.05 39.25 12.88
CA ALA A 565 32.38 39.23 12.27
C ALA A 565 32.98 40.62 12.28
N ASP A 566 34.32 40.66 12.09
CA ASP A 566 35.08 41.93 12.08
C ASP A 566 35.55 42.22 10.65
N TYR A 567 35.44 43.51 10.26
CA TYR A 567 35.94 44.07 9.03
C TYR A 567 36.62 45.41 9.33
N GLU A 568 37.85 45.57 8.88
CA GLU A 568 38.65 46.83 9.02
C GLU A 568 38.66 47.46 10.44
N ASN A 569 38.82 46.61 11.48
CA ASN A 569 38.77 47.00 12.89
C ASN A 569 37.39 47.42 13.42
N GLU A 570 36.31 47.19 12.69
CA GLU A 570 34.95 47.43 13.14
C GLU A 570 34.21 46.09 13.18
N SER A 571 33.42 45.88 14.26
CA SER A 571 32.58 44.69 14.42
C SER A 571 31.22 44.89 13.79
N TYR A 572 30.72 43.83 13.12
CA TYR A 572 29.40 43.78 12.51
C TYR A 572 28.60 42.59 13.05
N TRP A 573 27.32 42.79 13.25
CA TRP A 573 26.38 41.78 13.74
C TRP A 573 25.24 41.63 12.79
N VAL A 574 24.76 40.39 12.62
CA VAL A 574 23.51 40.06 11.96
C VAL A 574 22.71 39.13 12.84
N GLY A 575 21.43 39.39 13.07
CA GLY A 575 20.60 38.54 13.92
C GLY A 575 19.32 39.18 14.43
N ASN A 576 18.77 38.66 15.55
CA ASN A 576 17.55 39.15 16.14
C ASN A 576 17.77 40.48 16.93
N ARG A 577 16.69 41.16 17.28
CA ARG A 577 16.74 42.45 18.01
C ARG A 577 17.48 42.35 19.34
N ASN A 578 17.35 41.21 20.04
CA ASN A 578 18.00 41.04 21.34
C ASN A 578 19.52 41.07 21.23
N LEU A 579 20.09 40.53 20.14
CA LEU A 579 21.55 40.61 19.90
C LEU A 579 22.04 42.06 19.85
N LEU A 580 21.31 42.95 19.20
CA LEU A 580 21.68 44.39 19.14
C LEU A 580 21.53 45.06 20.50
N LEU A 581 20.46 44.78 21.24
CA LEU A 581 20.20 45.35 22.57
C LEU A 581 21.25 44.94 23.60
N GLU A 582 21.67 43.67 23.60
CA GLU A 582 22.73 43.18 24.50
C GLU A 582 24.10 43.79 24.22
N ASN A 583 24.36 44.16 22.97
CA ASN A 583 25.57 44.87 22.58
C ASN A 583 25.46 46.39 22.65
N ASN A 584 24.34 46.90 23.24
CA ASN A 584 24.06 48.35 23.37
C ASN A 584 24.10 49.15 22.05
N ILE A 585 23.69 48.48 20.94
CA ILE A 585 23.69 49.11 19.61
C ILE A 585 22.39 49.93 19.44
N PRO A 586 22.48 51.22 19.14
CA PRO A 586 21.31 52.09 18.90
C PRO A 586 20.60 51.65 17.63
N ILE A 587 19.25 51.69 17.68
CA ILE A 587 18.39 51.37 16.55
C ILE A 587 17.53 52.62 16.25
N ALA A 588 17.58 53.10 15.00
CA ALA A 588 16.79 54.25 14.57
C ALA A 588 15.28 53.87 14.57
N ASP A 589 14.44 54.83 14.98
CA ASP A 589 12.96 54.65 15.06
C ASP A 589 12.33 54.23 13.72
N GLU A 590 12.85 54.71 12.60
CA GLU A 590 12.43 54.37 11.28
C GLU A 590 12.57 52.84 10.98
N LEU A 591 13.68 52.24 11.40
CA LEU A 591 13.93 50.81 11.26
C LEU A 591 13.03 49.98 12.18
N ILE A 592 12.77 50.49 13.41
CA ILE A 592 11.87 49.85 14.36
C ILE A 592 10.44 49.80 13.81
N GLN A 593 9.96 50.91 13.26
CA GLN A 593 8.62 51.01 12.67
C GLN A 593 8.45 50.00 11.51
N LYS A 594 9.45 49.90 10.64
CA LYS A 594 9.43 48.91 9.54
C LYS A 594 9.50 47.47 10.03
N ALA A 595 10.36 47.20 11.04
CA ALA A 595 10.41 45.87 11.65
C ALA A 595 9.05 45.45 12.25
N ASP A 596 8.38 46.36 12.96
CA ASP A 596 7.07 46.13 13.56
C ASP A 596 5.97 45.96 12.49
N GLU A 597 6.03 46.73 11.39
CA GLU A 597 5.14 46.57 10.24
C GLU A 597 5.30 45.14 9.62
N TRP A 598 6.54 44.71 9.34
CA TRP A 598 6.81 43.43 8.75
C TRP A 598 6.56 42.26 9.71
N GLY A 599 6.78 42.47 11.01
CA GLY A 599 6.38 41.47 12.03
C GLY A 599 4.87 41.22 12.02
N LYS A 600 4.03 42.27 11.84
CA LYS A 600 2.57 42.13 11.67
C LYS A 600 2.17 41.41 10.38
N GLN A 601 3.04 41.41 9.36
CA GLN A 601 2.85 40.71 8.10
C GLN A 601 3.36 39.26 8.13
N ALA A 602 3.72 38.72 9.30
CA ALA A 602 4.29 37.36 9.49
C ALA A 602 5.69 37.14 8.91
N LYS A 603 6.44 38.20 8.68
CA LYS A 603 7.82 38.07 8.21
C LYS A 603 8.77 37.92 9.38
N THR A 604 9.79 37.09 9.22
CA THR A 604 10.92 36.99 10.15
C THR A 604 11.82 38.19 9.92
N VAL A 605 12.03 38.98 10.97
CA VAL A 605 12.85 40.18 10.90
C VAL A 605 14.22 39.90 11.47
N ILE A 606 15.27 40.18 10.70
CA ILE A 606 16.66 40.18 11.14
C ILE A 606 17.25 41.57 10.99
N TRP A 607 18.28 41.85 11.80
CA TRP A 607 18.91 43.13 11.89
C TRP A 607 20.38 43.04 11.52
N PHE A 608 20.88 44.00 10.78
CA PHE A 608 22.27 44.14 10.46
C PHE A 608 22.79 45.44 11.07
N ALA A 609 23.89 45.39 11.77
CA ALA A 609 24.43 46.48 12.53
C ALA A 609 25.98 46.51 12.60
N ASN A 610 26.52 47.69 12.82
CA ASN A 610 27.92 47.83 13.27
C ASN A 610 27.97 48.26 14.76
N SER A 611 29.18 48.56 15.27
CA SER A 611 29.37 48.98 16.66
C SER A 611 28.70 50.31 17.03
N LYS A 612 28.25 51.13 16.04
CA LYS A 612 27.69 52.48 16.25
C LYS A 612 26.18 52.50 16.18
N ASN A 613 25.58 51.76 15.24
CA ASN A 613 24.15 51.75 15.02
C ASN A 613 23.69 50.59 14.15
N ALA A 614 22.37 50.31 14.15
CA ALA A 614 21.76 49.43 13.18
C ALA A 614 21.78 50.05 11.79
N LEU A 615 22.31 49.29 10.81
CA LEU A 615 22.50 49.74 9.42
C LEU A 615 21.33 49.35 8.53
N ALA A 616 20.73 48.18 8.79
CA ALA A 616 19.56 47.71 8.04
C ALA A 616 18.66 46.79 8.88
N VAL A 617 17.42 46.71 8.45
CA VAL A 617 16.49 45.67 8.86
C VAL A 617 16.03 44.89 7.62
N LEU A 618 15.99 43.58 7.72
CA LEU A 618 15.67 42.68 6.63
C LEU A 618 14.45 41.84 7.02
N ALA A 619 13.56 41.62 6.09
CA ALA A 619 12.37 40.78 6.27
C ALA A 619 12.46 39.54 5.39
N ILE A 620 12.41 38.41 6.02
CA ILE A 620 12.46 37.10 5.37
C ILE A 620 11.11 36.42 5.57
N SER A 621 10.56 35.84 4.52
CA SER A 621 9.28 35.16 4.55
C SER A 621 9.37 33.82 3.81
N ASP A 622 8.73 32.83 4.38
CA ASP A 622 8.50 31.54 3.71
C ASP A 622 7.12 31.59 3.03
N LYS A 623 7.13 31.61 1.70
CA LYS A 623 5.95 31.83 0.87
C LYS A 623 4.94 30.68 1.04
N ILE A 624 3.67 31.02 1.22
CA ILE A 624 2.56 30.05 1.19
C ILE A 624 2.43 29.50 -0.22
N LYS A 625 2.35 28.17 -0.35
CA LYS A 625 2.16 27.50 -1.66
C LYS A 625 0.81 27.91 -2.26
N GLU A 626 0.76 28.12 -3.55
CA GLU A 626 -0.46 28.56 -4.27
C GLU A 626 -1.64 27.61 -4.06
N THR A 627 -1.35 26.31 -3.93
CA THR A 627 -2.37 25.26 -3.75
C THR A 627 -2.87 25.15 -2.31
N SER A 628 -2.16 25.70 -1.32
CA SER A 628 -2.45 25.50 0.12
C SER A 628 -3.83 26.02 0.52
N VAL A 629 -4.18 27.24 0.14
CA VAL A 629 -5.49 27.86 0.49
C VAL A 629 -6.64 27.02 -0.07
N THR A 630 -6.53 26.60 -1.33
CA THR A 630 -7.55 25.78 -2.00
C THR A 630 -7.67 24.41 -1.35
N ALA A 631 -6.55 23.77 -1.02
CA ALA A 631 -6.53 22.44 -0.37
C ALA A 631 -7.14 22.49 1.03
N ILE A 632 -6.80 23.51 1.82
CA ILE A 632 -7.35 23.75 3.16
C ILE A 632 -8.87 23.90 3.09
N LYS A 633 -9.36 24.75 2.18
CA LYS A 633 -10.80 24.92 1.96
C LYS A 633 -11.49 23.62 1.58
N GLN A 634 -10.91 22.83 0.68
CA GLN A 634 -11.46 21.53 0.29
C GLN A 634 -11.56 20.55 1.47
N MET A 635 -10.54 20.49 2.33
CA MET A 635 -10.58 19.64 3.52
C MET A 635 -11.66 20.11 4.52
N GLN A 636 -11.81 21.41 4.72
CA GLN A 636 -12.88 21.98 5.56
C GLN A 636 -14.28 21.65 4.99
N GLU A 637 -14.47 21.75 3.67
CA GLU A 637 -15.71 21.34 3.00
C GLU A 637 -16.01 19.83 3.13
N MET A 638 -14.97 19.01 3.34
CA MET A 638 -15.13 17.58 3.64
C MET A 638 -15.51 17.31 5.10
N GLY A 639 -15.66 18.36 5.94
CA GLY A 639 -15.96 18.24 7.36
C GLY A 639 -14.76 17.86 8.23
N ILE A 640 -13.54 18.13 7.78
CA ILE A 640 -12.30 17.81 8.49
C ILE A 640 -11.85 19.04 9.27
N SER A 641 -11.58 18.88 10.57
CA SER A 641 -10.98 19.92 11.40
C SER A 641 -9.49 20.02 11.11
N LEU A 642 -9.01 21.27 10.93
CA LEU A 642 -7.61 21.52 10.57
C LEU A 642 -6.88 22.22 11.71
N TYR A 643 -5.69 21.74 12.02
CA TYR A 643 -4.75 22.32 12.98
C TYR A 643 -3.42 22.59 12.29
N MET A 644 -2.87 23.77 12.46
CA MET A 644 -1.51 24.11 12.05
C MET A 644 -0.58 24.06 13.26
N LEU A 645 0.54 23.34 13.14
CA LEU A 645 1.61 23.33 14.14
C LEU A 645 2.85 24.00 13.57
N THR A 646 3.53 24.81 14.37
CA THR A 646 4.78 25.47 13.97
C THR A 646 5.68 25.73 15.16
N GLY A 647 7.00 25.73 14.92
CA GLY A 647 7.99 26.22 15.88
C GLY A 647 8.13 27.74 15.92
N ASP A 648 7.46 28.46 15.00
CA ASP A 648 7.49 29.93 14.96
C ASP A 648 6.74 30.54 16.13
N ASN A 649 6.97 31.86 16.33
CA ASN A 649 6.27 32.66 17.30
C ASN A 649 4.77 32.81 16.94
N ASP A 650 3.98 33.22 17.94
CA ASP A 650 2.53 33.34 17.81
C ASP A 650 2.09 34.33 16.73
N ALA A 651 2.79 35.44 16.55
CA ALA A 651 2.45 36.46 15.56
C ALA A 651 2.52 35.90 14.12
N THR A 652 3.62 35.20 13.82
CA THR A 652 3.80 34.54 12.51
C THR A 652 2.78 33.42 12.30
N ALA A 653 2.57 32.58 13.30
CA ALA A 653 1.60 31.49 13.24
C ALA A 653 0.18 32.01 12.98
N LYS A 654 -0.23 33.05 13.71
CA LYS A 654 -1.54 33.71 13.58
C LYS A 654 -1.76 34.27 12.18
N ALA A 655 -0.77 34.97 11.63
CA ALA A 655 -0.90 35.59 10.32
C ALA A 655 -0.98 34.53 9.20
N ILE A 656 -0.20 33.46 9.25
CA ILE A 656 -0.30 32.33 8.30
C ILE A 656 -1.67 31.64 8.43
N ALA A 657 -2.15 31.40 9.65
CA ALA A 657 -3.46 30.81 9.88
C ALA A 657 -4.59 31.66 9.28
N GLN A 658 -4.52 32.98 9.44
CA GLN A 658 -5.49 33.92 8.84
C GLN A 658 -5.43 33.92 7.32
N GLN A 659 -4.23 33.95 6.71
CA GLN A 659 -4.05 33.93 5.25
C GLN A 659 -4.55 32.62 4.62
N THR A 660 -4.38 31.50 5.32
CA THR A 660 -4.77 30.18 4.83
C THR A 660 -6.20 29.78 5.21
N GLY A 661 -6.85 30.53 6.13
CA GLY A 661 -8.19 30.21 6.63
C GLY A 661 -8.24 29.07 7.63
N ILE A 662 -7.12 28.72 8.27
CA ILE A 662 -7.05 27.72 9.34
C ILE A 662 -7.50 28.37 10.65
N GLN A 663 -8.48 27.77 11.33
CA GLN A 663 -9.05 28.31 12.57
C GLN A 663 -8.22 27.97 13.82
N HIS A 664 -7.52 26.85 13.81
CA HIS A 664 -6.79 26.35 14.96
C HIS A 664 -5.29 26.24 14.65
N TYR A 665 -4.46 26.86 15.46
CA TYR A 665 -3.00 26.75 15.33
C TYR A 665 -2.34 26.68 16.71
N LYS A 666 -1.13 26.13 16.75
CA LYS A 666 -0.22 26.16 17.91
C LYS A 666 1.17 26.61 17.46
N SER A 667 1.70 27.58 18.13
CA SER A 667 3.02 28.17 17.92
C SER A 667 4.06 27.64 18.91
N GLU A 668 5.33 27.91 18.67
CA GLU A 668 6.46 27.58 19.57
C GLU A 668 6.55 26.09 19.93
N MET A 669 6.13 25.22 19.01
CA MET A 669 6.06 23.77 19.22
C MET A 669 7.39 23.09 18.94
N MET A 670 7.95 22.42 19.95
CA MET A 670 9.06 21.49 19.76
C MET A 670 8.58 20.16 19.13
N PRO A 671 9.43 19.37 18.47
CA PRO A 671 9.05 18.11 17.84
C PRO A 671 8.27 17.16 18.78
N GLN A 672 8.70 17.03 20.03
CA GLN A 672 8.03 16.18 21.01
C GLN A 672 6.62 16.70 21.34
N HIS A 673 6.46 18.02 21.50
CA HIS A 673 5.15 18.62 21.79
C HIS A 673 4.15 18.42 20.65
N LYS A 674 4.62 18.34 19.40
CA LYS A 674 3.76 18.00 18.25
C LYS A 674 3.20 16.57 18.38
N ALA A 675 4.03 15.60 18.76
CA ALA A 675 3.60 14.23 18.99
C ALA A 675 2.62 14.10 20.16
N ASP A 676 2.86 14.83 21.25
CA ASP A 676 1.96 14.82 22.42
C ASP A 676 0.60 15.43 22.06
N PHE A 677 0.57 16.48 21.25
CA PHE A 677 -0.69 17.07 20.77
C PHE A 677 -1.48 16.10 19.87
N VAL A 678 -0.82 15.34 19.01
CA VAL A 678 -1.46 14.27 18.23
C VAL A 678 -2.09 13.23 19.15
N LYS A 679 -1.37 12.77 20.19
CA LYS A 679 -1.89 11.85 21.21
C LYS A 679 -3.10 12.42 21.96
N GLU A 680 -3.06 13.69 22.33
CA GLU A 680 -4.20 14.38 22.97
C GLU A 680 -5.47 14.31 22.12
N LEU A 681 -5.36 14.60 20.83
CA LEU A 681 -6.47 14.50 19.89
C LEU A 681 -6.99 13.05 19.75
N GLN A 682 -6.09 12.08 19.71
CA GLN A 682 -6.45 10.65 19.65
C GLN A 682 -7.18 10.21 20.93
N GLN A 683 -6.75 10.65 22.11
CA GLN A 683 -7.44 10.39 23.39
C GLN A 683 -8.87 10.96 23.43
N GLN A 684 -9.12 12.04 22.69
CA GLN A 684 -10.46 12.59 22.48
C GLN A 684 -11.31 11.79 21.47
N GLY A 685 -10.82 10.63 21.00
CA GLY A 685 -11.50 9.78 20.03
C GLY A 685 -11.45 10.28 18.59
N LYS A 686 -10.54 11.21 18.27
CA LYS A 686 -10.32 11.68 16.90
C LYS A 686 -9.42 10.74 16.13
N ILE A 687 -9.68 10.62 14.84
CA ILE A 687 -8.78 9.92 13.89
C ILE A 687 -7.93 11.00 13.21
N VAL A 688 -6.66 11.03 13.58
CA VAL A 688 -5.75 12.12 13.25
C VAL A 688 -4.86 11.75 12.07
N ALA A 689 -4.85 12.59 11.03
CA ALA A 689 -3.80 12.58 10.02
C ALA A 689 -2.77 13.67 10.34
N MET A 690 -1.50 13.31 10.43
CA MET A 690 -0.37 14.24 10.51
C MET A 690 0.29 14.38 9.15
N VAL A 691 0.51 15.62 8.72
CA VAL A 691 1.14 15.96 7.45
C VAL A 691 2.39 16.81 7.71
N GLY A 692 3.51 16.38 7.18
CA GLY A 692 4.79 17.06 7.35
C GLY A 692 5.83 16.64 6.30
N ASP A 693 6.99 17.25 6.31
CA ASP A 693 8.14 16.91 5.45
C ASP A 693 9.01 15.77 6.03
N GLY A 694 8.79 15.40 7.27
CA GLY A 694 9.40 14.26 7.97
C GLY A 694 10.75 14.50 8.60
N ILE A 695 11.41 15.63 8.39
CA ILE A 695 12.72 15.90 8.99
C ILE A 695 12.55 16.23 10.47
N ASN A 696 11.64 17.16 10.79
CA ASN A 696 11.38 17.62 12.15
C ASN A 696 10.14 16.97 12.78
N ASP A 697 9.33 16.28 12.01
CA ASP A 697 8.01 15.79 12.40
C ASP A 697 7.93 14.27 12.50
N SER A 698 9.04 13.55 12.38
CA SER A 698 9.09 12.08 12.33
C SER A 698 8.37 11.42 13.51
N THR A 699 8.53 11.95 14.73
CA THR A 699 7.87 11.45 15.94
C THR A 699 6.35 11.68 15.90
N ALA A 700 5.91 12.85 15.42
CA ALA A 700 4.49 13.17 15.30
C ALA A 700 3.83 12.35 14.16
N LEU A 701 4.54 12.16 13.04
CA LEU A 701 4.13 11.29 11.94
C LEU A 701 3.97 9.83 12.40
N ALA A 702 4.94 9.30 13.15
CA ALA A 702 4.89 7.94 13.68
C ALA A 702 3.72 7.73 14.66
N THR A 703 3.34 8.78 15.41
CA THR A 703 2.27 8.75 16.41
C THR A 703 0.88 8.79 15.77
N ALA A 704 0.70 9.45 14.63
CA ALA A 704 -0.61 9.67 14.00
C ALA A 704 -1.25 8.39 13.47
N ASP A 705 -2.60 8.35 13.45
CA ASP A 705 -3.35 7.26 12.82
C ASP A 705 -3.04 7.12 11.34
N VAL A 706 -2.88 8.25 10.66
CA VAL A 706 -2.44 8.33 9.26
C VAL A 706 -1.31 9.36 9.15
N SER A 707 -0.12 8.92 8.83
CA SER A 707 1.00 9.82 8.54
C SER A 707 1.10 10.06 7.05
N ILE A 708 1.25 11.33 6.66
CA ILE A 708 1.38 11.75 5.26
C ILE A 708 2.66 12.57 5.13
N ALA A 709 3.66 12.00 4.46
CA ALA A 709 4.87 12.71 4.10
C ALA A 709 4.66 13.48 2.79
N MET A 710 5.22 14.69 2.71
CA MET A 710 5.10 15.55 1.53
C MET A 710 6.45 15.87 0.89
N GLY A 711 6.43 15.94 -0.44
CA GLY A 711 7.57 16.35 -1.24
C GLY A 711 8.59 15.23 -1.46
N LYS A 712 9.71 15.60 -2.06
CA LYS A 712 10.91 14.76 -2.21
C LYS A 712 11.61 14.63 -0.85
N GLY A 713 10.82 14.37 0.22
CA GLY A 713 11.25 14.33 1.60
C GLY A 713 12.42 13.39 1.82
N SER A 714 13.09 13.51 2.95
CA SER A 714 14.17 12.60 3.33
C SER A 714 13.70 11.15 3.21
N ASP A 715 14.59 10.25 2.82
CA ASP A 715 14.34 8.81 2.78
C ASP A 715 13.69 8.33 4.11
N ILE A 716 14.01 8.98 5.22
CA ILE A 716 13.45 8.77 6.57
C ILE A 716 11.92 9.04 6.61
N ALA A 717 11.45 10.12 5.96
CA ALA A 717 10.03 10.44 5.94
C ALA A 717 9.20 9.40 5.17
N MET A 718 9.74 8.93 4.05
CA MET A 718 9.09 7.87 3.25
C MET A 718 9.03 6.54 4.01
N ASP A 719 10.03 6.24 4.83
CA ASP A 719 10.05 5.01 5.63
C ASP A 719 9.03 5.03 6.77
N VAL A 720 8.83 6.16 7.42
CA VAL A 720 7.91 6.30 8.56
C VAL A 720 6.46 6.52 8.10
N ALA A 721 6.24 7.25 7.00
CA ALA A 721 4.90 7.64 6.57
C ALA A 721 4.08 6.45 6.06
N LYS A 722 2.79 6.46 6.39
CA LYS A 722 1.77 5.52 5.89
C LYS A 722 1.29 5.90 4.49
N MET A 723 1.39 7.16 4.14
CA MET A 723 1.15 7.70 2.81
C MET A 723 2.25 8.69 2.46
N THR A 724 2.70 8.71 1.20
CA THR A 724 3.68 9.66 0.70
C THR A 724 3.12 10.36 -0.52
N ILE A 725 3.16 11.68 -0.52
CA ILE A 725 2.83 12.53 -1.66
C ILE A 725 4.13 12.97 -2.30
N ILE A 726 4.40 12.49 -3.52
CA ILE A 726 5.69 12.70 -4.20
C ILE A 726 5.91 14.19 -4.52
N SER A 727 4.83 14.89 -4.87
CA SER A 727 4.89 16.34 -5.10
C SER A 727 4.79 17.13 -3.81
N SER A 728 5.17 18.40 -3.85
CA SER A 728 4.93 19.31 -2.73
C SER A 728 3.54 19.94 -2.74
N ASP A 729 2.62 19.45 -3.58
CA ASP A 729 1.28 20.00 -3.76
C ASP A 729 0.31 19.55 -2.66
N LEU A 730 -0.13 20.46 -1.83
CA LEU A 730 -1.06 20.21 -0.72
C LEU A 730 -2.44 19.71 -1.21
N SER A 731 -2.84 20.02 -2.46
CA SER A 731 -4.12 19.57 -3.04
C SER A 731 -4.22 18.04 -3.17
N LYS A 732 -3.08 17.33 -3.13
CA LYS A 732 -3.04 15.86 -3.14
C LYS A 732 -3.58 15.24 -1.84
N ILE A 733 -3.58 15.96 -0.72
CA ILE A 733 -4.12 15.44 0.56
C ILE A 733 -5.63 15.21 0.49
N PRO A 734 -6.48 16.21 0.13
CA PRO A 734 -7.90 15.94 -0.06
C PRO A 734 -8.17 14.89 -1.15
N GLN A 735 -7.32 14.79 -2.20
CA GLN A 735 -7.41 13.73 -3.20
C GLN A 735 -7.14 12.35 -2.61
N ALA A 736 -6.11 12.19 -1.76
CA ALA A 736 -5.78 10.96 -1.07
C ALA A 736 -6.93 10.47 -0.16
N ILE A 737 -7.53 11.40 0.60
CA ILE A 737 -8.67 11.11 1.47
C ILE A 737 -9.91 10.70 0.63
N ARG A 738 -10.20 11.40 -0.48
CA ARG A 738 -11.29 11.04 -1.40
C ARG A 738 -11.06 9.68 -2.05
N LEU A 739 -9.84 9.40 -2.50
CA LEU A 739 -9.46 8.10 -3.07
C LEU A 739 -9.72 6.98 -2.07
N SER A 740 -9.29 7.18 -0.80
CA SER A 740 -9.55 6.24 0.28
C SER A 740 -11.04 6.03 0.52
N LYS A 741 -11.84 7.12 0.57
CA LYS A 741 -13.30 7.04 0.71
C LYS A 741 -13.93 6.25 -0.44
N LYS A 742 -13.54 6.52 -1.70
CA LYS A 742 -14.06 5.84 -2.90
C LYS A 742 -13.64 4.36 -2.92
N THR A 743 -12.41 4.05 -2.57
CA THR A 743 -11.90 2.66 -2.53
C THR A 743 -12.61 1.84 -1.46
N VAL A 744 -12.71 2.33 -0.23
CA VAL A 744 -13.39 1.61 0.86
C VAL A 744 -14.91 1.49 0.60
N THR A 745 -15.52 2.46 -0.06
CA THR A 745 -16.91 2.35 -0.50
C THR A 745 -17.09 1.26 -1.55
N THR A 746 -16.16 1.16 -2.50
CA THR A 746 -16.15 0.07 -3.50
C THR A 746 -15.96 -1.29 -2.83
N ILE A 747 -15.09 -1.41 -1.81
CA ILE A 747 -14.95 -2.65 -1.01
C ILE A 747 -16.29 -3.04 -0.38
N LYS A 748 -16.99 -2.10 0.26
CA LYS A 748 -18.29 -2.37 0.88
C LYS A 748 -19.34 -2.81 -0.14
N GLN A 749 -19.37 -2.18 -1.31
CA GLN A 749 -20.27 -2.56 -2.42
C GLN A 749 -19.92 -3.96 -2.95
N ASN A 750 -18.63 -4.27 -3.11
CA ASN A 750 -18.18 -5.59 -3.53
C ASN A 750 -18.59 -6.68 -2.55
N LEU A 751 -18.42 -6.44 -1.25
CA LEU A 751 -18.84 -7.36 -0.22
C LEU A 751 -20.37 -7.57 -0.23
N PHE A 752 -21.13 -6.50 -0.39
CA PHE A 752 -22.59 -6.59 -0.54
C PHE A 752 -22.96 -7.49 -1.72
N TRP A 753 -22.40 -7.27 -2.90
CA TRP A 753 -22.65 -8.09 -4.07
C TRP A 753 -22.18 -9.54 -3.89
N ALA A 754 -21.05 -9.76 -3.23
CA ALA A 754 -20.55 -11.11 -2.97
C ALA A 754 -21.46 -11.92 -2.04
N PHE A 755 -22.13 -11.26 -1.09
CA PHE A 755 -22.99 -11.94 -0.11
C PHE A 755 -24.46 -12.05 -0.54
N ILE A 756 -25.02 -11.06 -1.26
CA ILE A 756 -26.46 -11.00 -1.54
C ILE A 756 -26.93 -12.17 -2.40
N TYR A 757 -26.12 -12.62 -3.35
CA TYR A 757 -26.43 -13.78 -4.17
C TYR A 757 -26.59 -15.05 -3.32
N ASN A 758 -25.75 -15.23 -2.33
CA ASN A 758 -25.79 -16.38 -1.44
C ASN A 758 -26.94 -16.27 -0.44
N LEU A 759 -27.15 -15.10 0.14
CA LEU A 759 -28.18 -14.85 1.14
C LEU A 759 -29.61 -15.09 0.58
N ILE A 760 -29.84 -14.67 -0.64
CA ILE A 760 -31.14 -14.89 -1.33
C ILE A 760 -31.16 -16.28 -1.98
N GLY A 761 -30.06 -16.70 -2.56
CA GLY A 761 -30.00 -17.93 -3.36
C GLY A 761 -30.13 -19.20 -2.53
N ILE A 762 -29.53 -19.28 -1.33
CA ILE A 762 -29.56 -20.48 -0.49
C ILE A 762 -30.99 -20.86 -0.08
N PRO A 763 -31.86 -19.97 0.45
CA PRO A 763 -33.23 -20.30 0.78
C PRO A 763 -34.06 -20.74 -0.45
N ILE A 764 -33.86 -20.07 -1.60
CA ILE A 764 -34.54 -20.42 -2.83
C ILE A 764 -34.09 -21.80 -3.34
N ALA A 765 -32.80 -22.08 -3.30
CA ALA A 765 -32.23 -23.38 -3.65
C ALA A 765 -32.68 -24.50 -2.71
N ALA A 766 -32.85 -24.21 -1.44
CA ALA A 766 -33.41 -25.15 -0.47
C ALA A 766 -34.91 -25.48 -0.70
N GLY A 767 -35.59 -24.68 -1.56
CA GLY A 767 -36.96 -24.94 -1.96
C GLY A 767 -38.02 -24.16 -1.17
N ILE A 768 -37.66 -23.01 -0.56
CA ILE A 768 -38.62 -22.19 0.22
C ILE A 768 -39.81 -21.72 -0.60
N LEU A 769 -39.67 -21.59 -1.94
CA LEU A 769 -40.74 -21.18 -2.85
C LEU A 769 -41.60 -22.36 -3.32
N TYR A 770 -41.12 -23.59 -3.15
CA TYR A 770 -41.82 -24.78 -3.69
C TYR A 770 -43.23 -24.96 -3.14
N PRO A 771 -43.51 -24.77 -1.85
CA PRO A 771 -44.87 -24.90 -1.31
C PRO A 771 -45.85 -23.88 -1.88
N PHE A 772 -45.37 -22.75 -2.40
CA PHE A 772 -46.23 -21.66 -2.90
C PHE A 772 -46.50 -21.73 -4.39
N ASN A 773 -45.51 -22.09 -5.19
CA ASN A 773 -45.62 -22.04 -6.66
C ASN A 773 -44.96 -23.23 -7.38
N GLY A 774 -44.52 -24.27 -6.66
CA GLY A 774 -43.83 -25.41 -7.25
C GLY A 774 -42.45 -25.14 -7.81
N PHE A 775 -41.86 -23.92 -7.55
CA PHE A 775 -40.55 -23.53 -8.09
C PHE A 775 -39.42 -24.12 -7.29
N LEU A 776 -38.54 -24.86 -7.96
CA LEU A 776 -37.23 -25.30 -7.45
C LEU A 776 -36.12 -24.74 -8.33
N LEU A 777 -35.12 -24.12 -7.71
CA LEU A 777 -34.00 -23.51 -8.43
C LEU A 777 -33.15 -24.59 -9.10
N SER A 778 -32.95 -24.47 -10.41
CA SER A 778 -32.05 -25.39 -11.15
C SER A 778 -30.56 -25.16 -10.74
N PRO A 779 -29.78 -26.24 -10.57
CA PRO A 779 -28.33 -26.14 -10.32
C PRO A 779 -27.56 -25.35 -11.41
N MET A 780 -28.04 -25.39 -12.66
CA MET A 780 -27.44 -24.65 -13.76
C MET A 780 -27.62 -23.14 -13.58
N ILE A 781 -28.80 -22.67 -13.18
CA ILE A 781 -29.07 -21.26 -12.89
C ILE A 781 -28.23 -20.80 -11.70
N ALA A 782 -28.10 -21.64 -10.66
CA ALA A 782 -27.25 -21.38 -9.52
C ALA A 782 -25.79 -21.18 -9.93
N GLY A 783 -25.25 -22.04 -10.81
CA GLY A 783 -23.90 -21.90 -11.36
C GLY A 783 -23.70 -20.62 -12.17
N ALA A 784 -24.67 -20.26 -13.01
CA ALA A 784 -24.63 -19.00 -13.77
C ALA A 784 -24.65 -17.78 -12.84
N ALA A 785 -25.49 -17.77 -11.79
CA ALA A 785 -25.56 -16.70 -10.82
C ALA A 785 -24.23 -16.51 -10.09
N MET A 786 -23.51 -17.59 -9.75
CA MET A 786 -22.19 -17.52 -9.12
C MET A 786 -21.11 -16.94 -10.04
N ALA A 787 -21.14 -17.31 -11.33
CA ALA A 787 -20.24 -16.70 -12.31
C ALA A 787 -20.49 -15.18 -12.42
N MET A 788 -21.76 -14.76 -12.46
CA MET A 788 -22.17 -13.35 -12.52
C MET A 788 -21.79 -12.58 -11.25
N SER A 789 -21.83 -13.20 -10.07
CA SER A 789 -21.37 -12.59 -8.80
C SER A 789 -19.90 -12.14 -8.91
N SER A 790 -19.02 -13.01 -9.41
CA SER A 790 -17.60 -12.67 -9.62
C SER A 790 -17.42 -11.53 -10.62
N VAL A 791 -18.17 -11.54 -11.74
CA VAL A 791 -18.13 -10.47 -12.74
C VAL A 791 -18.59 -9.13 -12.15
N SER A 792 -19.65 -9.14 -11.32
CA SER A 792 -20.16 -7.94 -10.66
C SER A 792 -19.13 -7.28 -9.76
N VAL A 793 -18.44 -8.05 -8.92
CA VAL A 793 -17.41 -7.59 -7.99
C VAL A 793 -16.21 -6.99 -8.74
N VAL A 794 -15.74 -7.69 -9.77
CA VAL A 794 -14.60 -7.24 -10.56
C VAL A 794 -14.92 -5.97 -11.34
N SER A 795 -16.08 -5.95 -12.02
CA SER A 795 -16.50 -4.79 -12.81
C SER A 795 -16.67 -3.55 -11.93
N ASN A 796 -17.22 -3.72 -10.71
CA ASN A 796 -17.33 -2.62 -9.75
C ASN A 796 -15.96 -2.11 -9.28
N SER A 797 -15.00 -3.02 -9.05
CA SER A 797 -13.62 -2.64 -8.72
C SER A 797 -12.94 -1.89 -9.86
N LEU A 798 -13.07 -2.37 -11.10
CA LEU A 798 -12.48 -1.71 -12.27
C LEU A 798 -13.12 -0.35 -12.56
N ARG A 799 -14.41 -0.15 -12.24
CA ARG A 799 -15.08 1.15 -12.34
C ARG A 799 -14.37 2.24 -11.54
N LEU A 800 -13.68 1.88 -10.42
CA LEU A 800 -12.90 2.82 -9.63
C LEU A 800 -11.78 3.49 -10.46
N LYS A 801 -11.25 2.80 -11.48
CA LYS A 801 -10.21 3.34 -12.37
C LYS A 801 -10.69 4.58 -13.13
N TRP A 802 -11.96 4.63 -13.52
CA TRP A 802 -12.54 5.75 -14.29
C TRP A 802 -13.16 6.85 -13.41
N LYS A 803 -13.35 6.61 -12.09
CA LYS A 803 -13.89 7.64 -11.22
C LYS A 803 -12.86 8.77 -11.05
N ASN A 804 -13.28 10.01 -11.27
CA ASN A 804 -12.46 11.18 -11.02
C ASN A 804 -12.22 11.36 -9.52
N ILE A 805 -10.95 11.48 -9.08
CA ILE A 805 -10.58 11.69 -7.68
C ILE A 805 -10.68 13.17 -7.27
N ASN A 806 -10.82 14.08 -8.24
CA ASN A 806 -10.95 15.51 -8.01
C ASN A 806 -12.39 15.95 -7.72
N GLU A 807 -13.39 15.16 -8.14
CA GLU A 807 -14.80 15.43 -7.93
C GLU A 807 -15.30 14.94 -6.57
N LYS A 808 -16.27 15.69 -5.99
CA LYS A 808 -16.93 15.39 -4.71
C LYS A 808 -17.55 14.00 -4.63
#